data_99d1e4b55d6101b2960d89b93c8042ff
#
_entry.id   99d1e4b55d6101b2960d89b93c8042ff
#
_cell.length_a   1.000
_cell.length_b   1.000
_cell.length_c   1.000
_cell.angle_alpha   90.00
_cell.angle_beta   90.00
_cell.angle_gamma   90.00
#
_symmetry.space_group_name_H-M   'P 1'
#
loop_
_entity.id
_entity.type
_entity.pdbx_description
1 polymer ?
#
loop_
_entity_poly.entity_id
_entity_poly.type
_entity_poly.pdbx_seq_one_letter_code
_entity_poly.pdbx_strand_id
1 'polypeptide(L)'
;MPAPGTQFIWDDQSQINPIDNTIKVTIDRPINFSAFSSDKGPEEFTKIENAQAFADYYGDNIDFARHGQSLLTAASFVKAGGRLFARRVVAEDAKLANIAVIANVTKTNIQKTDENGKALYRDNATGEETTSSVASTPIMTQVADLEFTLQSVDMVSNNPGDYKTALKASHTHNGLGKDGSYPLFLFTDIGRGVSNKRIRIYRNNTTKYPIVYASYILKVMEENQDGTLSELETFMFSLNPDIRDSGLNMSLTRVVNAKTSRQIRTRIFEEYWDEFYKNLAYISGRDEKEMALCDLLYNTDLYGKKMSNIRVKSTSVNLNNLNGISLLNGSNGRFGTNPMANLEYYYKQIQMVFNGSCEQGDSIYDVDNNRIDVIFDCNYPAAIKRSIEELVAFREDCEYFEDMGTKGLMSFQDIKYQVSKLPESARSKFVMLYSNYWDILDPYSGKQITVTSTYNMAVKFVNHYLNGVSRPFCGQAYGIVFDDVIDGTINFTPKHTPKSGDQKQFFDDNRINYATYYDGVLTMDSEFTAQRAYTQLSWGNNVLMVQALIREIRQRCPINRYKFLDGDDLVQYKQDVESIIARHSSKFETIQVIYTKDLNYDMNKIFYARIQVTFRNFIQTEIFKIEAIRNSENAVL
;
A
#
# COMPACT_ATOMS: atom_id res chain seq x y z
N MET A 1 -14.54 -5.11 23.46
CA MET A 1 -14.86 -3.68 23.25
C MET A 1 -13.69 -3.07 22.53
N PRO A 2 -13.86 -2.48 21.33
CA PRO A 2 -12.76 -1.79 20.70
C PRO A 2 -12.40 -0.55 21.52
N ALA A 3 -11.10 -0.25 21.59
CA ALA A 3 -10.61 0.94 22.26
C ALA A 3 -11.17 2.21 21.58
N PRO A 4 -11.51 3.27 22.33
CA PRO A 4 -12.01 4.49 21.72
C PRO A 4 -10.90 5.17 20.92
N GLY A 5 -11.11 5.26 19.61
CA GLY A 5 -10.25 6.00 18.71
C GLY A 5 -11.10 6.68 17.63
N THR A 6 -11.09 7.99 17.58
CA THR A 6 -11.81 8.76 16.58
C THR A 6 -10.80 9.41 15.66
N GLN A 7 -10.81 9.06 14.39
CA GLN A 7 -10.04 9.75 13.37
C GLN A 7 -10.96 10.78 12.70
N PHE A 8 -10.67 12.08 12.89
CA PHE A 8 -11.37 13.14 12.19
C PHE A 8 -10.76 13.33 10.81
N ILE A 9 -11.54 13.07 9.77
CA ILE A 9 -11.26 13.61 8.44
C ILE A 9 -12.01 14.93 8.38
N TRP A 10 -11.29 16.04 8.45
CA TRP A 10 -11.85 17.36 8.20
C TRP A 10 -12.02 17.50 6.68
N ASP A 11 -13.25 17.35 6.22
CA ASP A 11 -13.66 17.84 4.92
C ASP A 11 -14.30 19.22 5.19
N ASP A 12 -13.55 20.29 4.93
CA ASP A 12 -14.03 21.64 5.12
C ASP A 12 -15.00 22.00 4.00
N GLN A 13 -16.27 21.73 4.22
CA GLN A 13 -17.36 22.16 3.34
C GLN A 13 -17.82 23.59 3.58
N SER A 14 -17.15 24.36 4.43
CA SER A 14 -17.52 25.76 4.74
C SER A 14 -17.11 26.77 3.66
N GLN A 15 -16.31 26.38 2.68
CA GLN A 15 -16.02 27.18 1.49
C GLN A 15 -16.98 26.84 0.33
N ILE A 16 -18.27 26.91 0.56
CA ILE A 16 -19.24 27.00 -0.52
C ILE A 16 -19.18 28.43 -1.05
N ASN A 17 -18.53 28.59 -2.17
CA ASN A 17 -18.59 29.83 -2.93
C ASN A 17 -20.06 30.03 -3.34
N PRO A 18 -20.77 31.10 -2.94
CA PRO A 18 -22.21 31.24 -3.16
C PRO A 18 -22.63 31.37 -4.62
N ILE A 19 -21.72 31.25 -5.57
CA ILE A 19 -21.93 31.38 -7.01
C ILE A 19 -21.89 30.04 -7.75
N ASP A 20 -21.37 28.96 -7.12
CA ASP A 20 -21.33 27.63 -7.76
C ASP A 20 -22.37 26.69 -7.14
N ASN A 21 -23.59 26.78 -7.65
CA ASN A 21 -24.69 25.85 -7.34
C ASN A 21 -24.54 24.46 -7.99
N THR A 22 -23.34 24.08 -8.39
CA THR A 22 -23.02 22.71 -8.72
C THR A 22 -22.69 21.99 -7.42
N ILE A 23 -23.67 21.28 -6.87
CA ILE A 23 -23.44 20.24 -5.89
C ILE A 23 -22.43 19.29 -6.54
N LYS A 24 -21.15 19.41 -6.18
CA LYS A 24 -20.16 18.37 -6.47
C LYS A 24 -20.58 17.15 -5.67
N VAL A 25 -21.41 16.30 -6.27
CA VAL A 25 -21.63 14.95 -5.77
C VAL A 25 -20.25 14.31 -5.78
N THR A 26 -19.65 14.19 -4.61
CA THR A 26 -18.43 13.43 -4.44
C THR A 26 -18.80 11.98 -4.75
N ILE A 27 -18.50 11.53 -5.95
CA ILE A 27 -18.77 10.15 -6.36
C ILE A 27 -17.93 9.28 -5.45
N ASP A 28 -18.58 8.57 -4.55
CA ASP A 28 -17.93 7.67 -3.63
C ASP A 28 -17.35 6.49 -4.42
N ARG A 29 -16.01 6.37 -4.46
CA ARG A 29 -15.31 5.33 -5.21
C ARG A 29 -15.20 4.05 -4.38
N PRO A 30 -15.45 2.87 -4.97
CA PRO A 30 -15.35 1.62 -4.24
C PRO A 30 -13.92 1.31 -3.83
N ILE A 31 -13.78 0.60 -2.72
CA ILE A 31 -12.51 0.17 -2.16
C ILE A 31 -12.43 -1.36 -2.22
N ASN A 32 -11.48 -1.88 -2.99
CA ASN A 32 -11.11 -3.29 -2.99
C ASN A 32 -9.97 -3.53 -2.01
N PHE A 33 -9.94 -4.70 -1.38
CA PHE A 33 -8.75 -5.22 -0.71
C PHE A 33 -8.09 -6.29 -1.56
N SER A 34 -6.78 -6.20 -1.75
CA SER A 34 -6.02 -7.17 -2.54
C SER A 34 -4.67 -7.48 -1.90
N ALA A 35 -4.36 -8.77 -1.81
CA ALA A 35 -3.05 -9.27 -1.41
C ALA A 35 -2.33 -9.86 -2.63
N PHE A 36 -1.11 -9.39 -2.92
CA PHE A 36 -0.37 -9.80 -4.12
C PHE A 36 1.15 -9.68 -3.94
N SER A 37 1.91 -10.39 -4.77
CA SER A 37 3.35 -10.13 -4.92
C SER A 37 3.59 -9.08 -6.01
N SER A 38 4.68 -8.34 -5.88
CA SER A 38 5.16 -7.39 -6.88
C SER A 38 6.68 -7.24 -6.76
N ASP A 39 7.32 -6.71 -7.79
CA ASP A 39 8.78 -6.54 -7.79
C ASP A 39 9.26 -5.53 -6.75
N LYS A 40 8.46 -4.50 -6.49
CA LYS A 40 8.76 -3.43 -5.53
C LYS A 40 7.52 -3.04 -4.72
N GLY A 41 7.72 -2.19 -3.73
CA GLY A 41 6.63 -1.58 -2.96
C GLY A 41 6.57 -1.99 -1.51
N PRO A 42 5.76 -1.27 -0.72
CA PRO A 42 5.62 -1.52 0.71
C PRO A 42 4.90 -2.86 0.97
N GLU A 43 5.28 -3.51 2.06
CA GLU A 43 4.61 -4.70 2.58
C GLU A 43 3.46 -4.34 3.52
N GLU A 44 3.45 -3.11 4.00
CA GLU A 44 2.43 -2.58 4.89
C GLU A 44 1.06 -2.50 4.19
N PHE A 45 0.00 -2.45 4.98
CA PHE A 45 -1.35 -2.19 4.52
C PHE A 45 -1.43 -0.77 3.94
N THR A 46 -1.40 -0.66 2.63
CA THR A 46 -1.22 0.61 1.93
C THR A 46 -2.49 1.05 1.21
N LYS A 47 -2.92 2.28 1.47
CA LYS A 47 -4.01 2.91 0.72
C LYS A 47 -3.53 3.43 -0.62
N ILE A 48 -4.18 3.02 -1.68
CA ILE A 48 -3.93 3.44 -3.05
C ILE A 48 -5.15 4.19 -3.58
N GLU A 49 -4.99 5.46 -3.84
CA GLU A 49 -6.09 6.34 -4.24
C GLU A 49 -6.35 6.38 -5.75
N ASN A 50 -5.34 6.06 -6.57
CA ASN A 50 -5.45 6.11 -8.03
C ASN A 50 -4.35 5.28 -8.71
N ALA A 51 -4.45 5.14 -10.04
CA ALA A 51 -3.52 4.37 -10.85
C ALA A 51 -2.07 4.88 -10.77
N GLN A 52 -1.87 6.20 -10.70
CA GLN A 52 -0.53 6.77 -10.56
C GLN A 52 0.12 6.37 -9.23
N ALA A 53 -0.63 6.45 -8.12
CA ALA A 53 -0.13 6.01 -6.82
C ALA A 53 0.18 4.49 -6.81
N PHE A 54 -0.60 3.68 -7.54
CA PHE A 54 -0.32 2.25 -7.70
C PHE A 54 1.00 2.04 -8.44
N ALA A 55 1.20 2.72 -9.58
CA ALA A 55 2.42 2.65 -10.35
C ALA A 55 3.66 3.13 -9.58
N ASP A 56 3.52 4.22 -8.83
CA ASP A 56 4.58 4.76 -7.97
C ASP A 56 5.07 3.74 -6.94
N TYR A 57 4.15 3.00 -6.31
CA TYR A 57 4.50 2.00 -5.29
C TYR A 57 4.92 0.67 -5.88
N TYR A 58 4.12 0.10 -6.79
CA TYR A 58 4.24 -1.30 -7.22
C TYR A 58 4.76 -1.47 -8.65
N GLY A 59 4.91 -0.36 -9.37
CA GLY A 59 5.30 -0.34 -10.78
C GLY A 59 4.10 -0.30 -11.73
N ASP A 60 4.37 0.09 -12.96
CA ASP A 60 3.43 0.14 -14.07
C ASP A 60 3.51 -1.07 -15.00
N ASN A 61 4.60 -1.84 -14.90
CA ASN A 61 4.79 -3.08 -15.66
C ASN A 61 4.28 -4.28 -14.86
N ILE A 62 3.04 -4.71 -15.14
CA ILE A 62 2.40 -5.84 -14.47
C ILE A 62 2.74 -7.13 -15.20
N ASP A 63 3.54 -7.99 -14.59
CA ASP A 63 3.90 -9.29 -15.14
C ASP A 63 3.01 -10.40 -14.57
N PHE A 64 1.98 -10.77 -15.36
CA PHE A 64 1.05 -11.84 -14.98
C PHE A 64 1.74 -13.20 -14.76
N ALA A 65 2.75 -13.53 -15.57
CA ALA A 65 3.43 -14.81 -15.47
C ALA A 65 4.22 -14.95 -14.15
N ARG A 66 4.70 -13.84 -13.60
CA ARG A 66 5.50 -13.80 -12.37
C ARG A 66 4.65 -13.59 -11.11
N HIS A 67 3.62 -12.76 -11.19
CA HIS A 67 2.86 -12.31 -10.02
C HIS A 67 1.41 -12.79 -9.98
N GLY A 68 0.93 -13.40 -11.07
CA GLY A 68 -0.41 -13.97 -11.16
C GLY A 68 -1.53 -12.95 -11.31
N GLN A 69 -2.77 -13.46 -11.19
CA GLN A 69 -3.97 -12.68 -11.42
C GLN A 69 -4.20 -11.59 -10.35
N SER A 70 -3.75 -11.79 -9.12
CA SER A 70 -4.03 -10.85 -8.02
C SER A 70 -3.45 -9.45 -8.26
N LEU A 71 -2.20 -9.37 -8.75
CA LEU A 71 -1.59 -8.09 -9.12
C LEU A 71 -2.30 -7.45 -10.32
N LEU A 72 -2.62 -8.25 -11.35
CA LEU A 72 -3.33 -7.78 -12.54
C LEU A 72 -4.72 -7.23 -12.18
N THR A 73 -5.49 -7.95 -11.36
CA THR A 73 -6.82 -7.52 -10.91
C THR A 73 -6.74 -6.23 -10.08
N ALA A 74 -5.78 -6.12 -9.17
CA ALA A 74 -5.57 -4.93 -8.37
C ALA A 74 -5.24 -3.70 -9.23
N ALA A 75 -4.32 -3.84 -10.19
CA ALA A 75 -3.93 -2.77 -11.12
C ALA A 75 -5.11 -2.33 -12.00
N SER A 76 -5.87 -3.28 -12.56
CA SER A 76 -7.02 -3.00 -13.41
C SER A 76 -8.16 -2.33 -12.65
N PHE A 77 -8.42 -2.75 -11.40
CA PHE A 77 -9.43 -2.13 -10.54
C PHE A 77 -9.14 -0.64 -10.28
N VAL A 78 -7.87 -0.32 -9.99
CA VAL A 78 -7.46 1.07 -9.73
C VAL A 78 -7.44 1.88 -11.03
N LYS A 79 -7.05 1.28 -12.16
CA LYS A 79 -7.08 1.91 -13.49
C LYS A 79 -8.52 2.24 -13.89
N ALA A 80 -9.49 1.40 -13.55
CA ALA A 80 -10.92 1.66 -13.73
C ALA A 80 -11.48 2.79 -12.85
N GLY A 81 -10.71 3.32 -11.91
CA GLY A 81 -11.11 4.42 -11.02
C GLY A 81 -11.48 4.00 -9.59
N GLY A 82 -11.35 2.73 -9.24
CA GLY A 82 -11.49 2.26 -7.86
C GLY A 82 -10.34 2.70 -6.96
N ARG A 83 -10.50 2.50 -5.67
CA ARG A 83 -9.45 2.65 -4.65
C ARG A 83 -9.06 1.28 -4.13
N LEU A 84 -7.85 1.15 -3.64
CA LEU A 84 -7.33 -0.14 -3.20
C LEU A 84 -6.72 -0.03 -1.81
N PHE A 85 -7.01 -1.01 -0.97
CA PHE A 85 -6.12 -1.39 0.11
C PHE A 85 -5.25 -2.53 -0.38
N ALA A 86 -3.95 -2.27 -0.48
CA ALA A 86 -2.97 -3.22 -0.97
C ALA A 86 -2.15 -3.81 0.18
N ARG A 87 -1.92 -5.11 0.14
CA ARG A 87 -0.94 -5.79 0.97
C ARG A 87 0.02 -6.55 0.06
N ARG A 88 1.27 -6.10 -0.02
CA ARG A 88 2.30 -6.84 -0.74
C ARG A 88 2.75 -8.04 0.08
N VAL A 89 2.73 -9.22 -0.52
CA VAL A 89 3.29 -10.42 0.10
C VAL A 89 4.69 -10.68 -0.42
N VAL A 90 5.58 -11.05 0.50
CA VAL A 90 6.98 -11.39 0.25
C VAL A 90 7.31 -12.70 0.96
N ALA A 91 8.40 -13.34 0.58
CA ALA A 91 8.87 -14.52 1.30
C ALA A 91 9.33 -14.15 2.72
N GLU A 92 9.16 -15.06 3.68
CA GLU A 92 9.60 -14.86 5.06
C GLU A 92 11.09 -14.57 5.17
N ASP A 93 11.90 -15.20 4.31
CA ASP A 93 13.35 -15.06 4.22
C ASP A 93 13.82 -13.98 3.23
N ALA A 94 12.89 -13.16 2.72
CA ALA A 94 13.23 -11.99 1.90
C ALA A 94 14.03 -10.96 2.73
N LYS A 95 14.98 -10.28 2.08
CA LYS A 95 15.86 -9.29 2.71
C LYS A 95 15.61 -7.89 2.17
N LEU A 96 15.82 -6.91 3.03
CA LEU A 96 15.66 -5.49 2.71
C LEU A 96 16.95 -4.93 2.10
N ALA A 97 16.83 -4.33 0.91
CA ALA A 97 17.95 -3.63 0.31
C ALA A 97 18.29 -2.37 1.11
N ASN A 98 19.58 -2.18 1.42
CA ASN A 98 20.01 -1.09 2.26
C ASN A 98 21.45 -0.65 1.95
N ILE A 99 21.81 0.54 2.44
CA ILE A 99 23.17 1.06 2.47
C ILE A 99 23.35 1.99 3.65
N ALA A 100 24.42 1.81 4.40
CA ALA A 100 24.81 2.69 5.48
C ALA A 100 26.10 3.41 5.16
N VAL A 101 26.21 4.66 5.61
CA VAL A 101 27.45 5.45 5.61
C VAL A 101 28.04 5.36 7.01
N ILE A 102 29.27 4.88 7.09
CA ILE A 102 30.02 4.68 8.34
C ILE A 102 31.25 5.59 8.32
N ALA A 103 31.44 6.36 9.40
CA ALA A 103 32.64 7.12 9.64
C ALA A 103 33.60 6.33 10.53
N ASN A 104 34.82 6.10 10.07
CA ASN A 104 35.89 5.49 10.82
C ASN A 104 36.90 6.57 11.24
N VAL A 105 37.11 6.71 12.54
CA VAL A 105 38.03 7.71 13.11
C VAL A 105 39.17 6.98 13.80
N THR A 106 40.41 7.19 13.33
CA THR A 106 41.62 6.65 13.95
C THR A 106 42.45 7.80 14.48
N LYS A 107 42.82 7.76 15.77
CA LYS A 107 43.65 8.77 16.40
C LYS A 107 45.11 8.38 16.25
N THR A 108 45.89 9.22 15.61
CA THR A 108 47.32 9.03 15.38
C THR A 108 48.09 10.18 16.00
N ASN A 109 49.21 9.87 16.67
CA ASN A 109 50.12 10.90 17.12
C ASN A 109 51.14 11.18 16.02
N ILE A 110 51.18 12.40 15.52
CA ILE A 110 52.16 12.87 14.55
C ILE A 110 53.04 13.93 15.17
N GLN A 111 54.25 14.05 14.69
CA GLN A 111 55.13 15.11 15.14
C GLN A 111 54.62 16.46 14.65
N LYS A 112 54.48 17.43 15.57
CA LYS A 112 54.09 18.79 15.26
C LYS A 112 55.13 19.46 14.37
N THR A 113 54.71 20.21 13.37
CA THR A 113 55.54 21.00 12.48
C THR A 113 55.24 22.48 12.60
N ASP A 114 56.26 23.33 12.29
CA ASP A 114 56.06 24.77 12.14
C ASP A 114 55.34 25.14 10.85
N GLU A 115 55.12 26.42 10.60
CA GLU A 115 54.44 26.95 9.40
C GLU A 115 55.18 26.61 8.10
N ASN A 116 56.49 26.29 8.18
CA ASN A 116 57.34 25.91 7.05
C ASN A 116 57.45 24.38 6.88
N GLY A 117 56.70 23.58 7.67
CA GLY A 117 56.72 22.12 7.61
C GLY A 117 57.91 21.46 8.32
N LYS A 118 58.72 22.22 9.10
CA LYS A 118 59.81 21.64 9.89
C LYS A 118 59.31 21.06 11.20
N ALA A 119 59.82 19.90 11.58
CA ALA A 119 59.48 19.22 12.81
C ALA A 119 59.78 20.08 14.04
N LEU A 120 58.87 20.16 14.98
CA LEU A 120 58.98 20.88 16.24
C LEU A 120 59.36 19.94 17.37
N TYR A 121 60.26 20.42 18.19
CA TYR A 121 60.78 19.73 19.35
C TYR A 121 60.68 20.66 20.57
N ARG A 122 60.68 20.11 21.75
CA ARG A 122 60.81 20.84 23.01
C ARG A 122 62.23 20.66 23.50
N ASP A 123 62.95 21.74 23.63
CA ASP A 123 64.28 21.75 24.21
C ASP A 123 64.25 21.24 25.66
N ASN A 124 65.05 20.25 25.98
CA ASN A 124 65.07 19.62 27.30
C ASN A 124 65.60 20.49 28.43
N ALA A 125 66.36 21.52 28.11
CA ALA A 125 66.96 22.43 29.09
C ALA A 125 66.08 23.67 29.35
N THR A 126 65.53 24.24 28.29
CA THR A 126 64.71 25.50 28.37
C THR A 126 63.21 25.25 28.38
N GLY A 127 62.76 24.11 27.91
CA GLY A 127 61.33 23.78 27.73
C GLY A 127 60.65 24.53 26.57
N GLU A 128 61.40 25.28 25.77
CA GLU A 128 60.88 26.06 24.65
C GLU A 128 60.74 25.21 23.36
N GLU A 129 59.84 25.64 22.46
CA GLU A 129 59.69 25.03 21.15
C GLU A 129 60.87 25.39 20.24
N THR A 130 61.50 24.38 19.63
CA THR A 130 62.66 24.54 18.73
C THR A 130 62.50 23.63 17.52
N THR A 131 63.12 23.97 16.40
CA THR A 131 63.27 23.12 15.22
C THR A 131 64.52 22.22 15.25
N SER A 132 65.33 22.31 16.32
CA SER A 132 66.51 21.48 16.52
C SER A 132 66.14 20.18 17.21
N SER A 133 66.61 19.07 16.69
CA SER A 133 66.49 17.72 17.28
C SER A 133 67.52 17.40 18.33
N VAL A 134 68.48 18.33 18.53
CA VAL A 134 69.61 18.10 19.45
C VAL A 134 69.21 18.44 20.87
N ALA A 135 69.33 17.52 21.79
CA ALA A 135 68.96 17.64 23.19
C ALA A 135 67.49 18.05 23.41
N SER A 136 66.57 17.61 22.53
CA SER A 136 65.17 17.99 22.55
C SER A 136 64.26 16.75 22.34
N THR A 137 63.02 16.89 22.80
CA THR A 137 61.99 15.83 22.67
C THR A 137 60.97 16.21 21.60
N PRO A 138 60.58 15.30 20.70
CA PRO A 138 59.57 15.59 19.67
C PRO A 138 58.25 16.04 20.30
N ILE A 139 57.70 17.14 19.79
CA ILE A 139 56.36 17.56 20.18
C ILE A 139 55.35 16.79 19.33
N MET A 140 54.58 15.95 19.98
CA MET A 140 53.56 15.15 19.32
C MET A 140 52.18 15.84 19.40
N THR A 141 51.47 15.81 18.31
CA THR A 141 50.06 16.28 18.22
C THR A 141 49.18 15.10 17.82
N GLN A 142 48.10 14.93 18.52
CA GLN A 142 47.10 13.92 18.13
C GLN A 142 46.27 14.44 16.94
N VAL A 143 46.22 13.65 15.88
CA VAL A 143 45.45 13.91 14.67
C VAL A 143 44.41 12.81 14.52
N ALA A 144 43.19 13.18 14.13
CA ALA A 144 42.17 12.24 13.77
C ALA A 144 42.24 11.95 12.25
N ASP A 145 42.49 10.69 11.90
CA ASP A 145 42.35 10.18 10.55
C ASP A 145 40.90 9.75 10.35
N LEU A 146 40.22 10.37 9.41
CA LEU A 146 38.80 10.11 9.10
C LEU A 146 38.66 9.42 7.75
N GLU A 147 37.94 8.33 7.73
CA GLU A 147 37.62 7.56 6.53
C GLU A 147 36.15 7.24 6.51
N PHE A 148 35.48 7.42 5.36
CA PHE A 148 34.09 7.00 5.18
C PHE A 148 34.04 5.70 4.39
N THR A 149 33.17 4.80 4.83
CA THR A 149 32.90 3.53 4.16
C THR A 149 31.39 3.34 3.96
N LEU A 150 31.05 2.64 2.88
CA LEU A 150 29.69 2.20 2.61
C LEU A 150 29.55 0.74 2.99
N GLN A 151 28.51 0.43 3.75
CA GLN A 151 28.25 -0.94 4.15
C GLN A 151 26.76 -1.25 4.06
N SER A 152 26.44 -2.39 3.48
CA SER A 152 25.12 -2.99 3.56
C SER A 152 25.15 -4.22 4.45
N VAL A 153 24.03 -4.54 5.07
CA VAL A 153 23.89 -5.70 5.96
C VAL A 153 22.63 -6.49 5.63
N ASP A 154 22.62 -7.74 6.04
CA ASP A 154 21.43 -8.58 5.91
C ASP A 154 20.35 -8.11 6.90
N MET A 155 19.25 -7.59 6.36
CA MET A 155 18.11 -7.08 7.13
C MET A 155 16.81 -7.72 6.66
N VAL A 156 16.01 -8.17 7.62
CA VAL A 156 14.66 -8.71 7.36
C VAL A 156 13.55 -7.73 7.78
N SER A 157 13.90 -6.64 8.46
CA SER A 157 12.96 -5.59 8.86
C SER A 157 13.64 -4.22 8.91
N ASN A 158 12.82 -3.16 8.87
CA ASN A 158 13.29 -1.78 9.11
C ASN A 158 13.50 -1.45 10.59
N ASN A 159 13.45 -2.45 11.47
CA ASN A 159 13.67 -2.24 12.89
C ASN A 159 15.11 -1.79 13.17
N PRO A 160 15.30 -0.66 13.86
CA PRO A 160 16.62 -0.17 14.23
C PRO A 160 17.49 -1.14 15.02
N GLY A 161 16.89 -1.96 15.87
CA GLY A 161 17.58 -2.96 16.63
C GLY A 161 18.22 -4.05 15.77
N ASP A 162 17.52 -4.46 14.72
CA ASP A 162 17.97 -5.49 13.80
C ASP A 162 19.19 -5.03 13.00
N TYR A 163 19.19 -3.77 12.53
CA TYR A 163 20.31 -3.19 11.84
C TYR A 163 21.56 -3.14 12.74
N LYS A 164 21.42 -2.65 13.97
CA LYS A 164 22.53 -2.60 14.94
C LYS A 164 23.12 -3.99 15.21
N THR A 165 22.25 -5.00 15.33
CA THR A 165 22.64 -6.38 15.56
C THR A 165 23.37 -6.95 14.35
N ALA A 166 22.85 -6.75 13.13
CA ALA A 166 23.45 -7.19 11.90
C ALA A 166 24.81 -6.52 11.64
N LEU A 167 24.91 -5.22 11.91
CA LEU A 167 26.15 -4.48 11.75
C LEU A 167 27.22 -4.94 12.75
N LYS A 168 26.85 -5.22 13.99
CA LYS A 168 27.75 -5.82 14.98
C LYS A 168 28.27 -7.19 14.55
N ALA A 169 27.41 -8.02 13.96
CA ALA A 169 27.80 -9.35 13.47
C ALA A 169 28.74 -9.28 12.27
N SER A 170 28.60 -8.25 11.42
CA SER A 170 29.43 -8.07 10.21
C SER A 170 30.79 -7.41 10.48
N HIS A 171 30.94 -6.70 11.59
CA HIS A 171 32.18 -6.03 11.99
C HIS A 171 33.03 -6.92 12.88
N THR A 172 34.19 -7.35 12.38
CA THR A 172 35.20 -8.08 13.15
C THR A 172 36.00 -7.18 14.11
N HIS A 173 35.74 -5.87 14.12
CA HIS A 173 36.42 -4.90 14.98
C HIS A 173 35.49 -4.47 16.13
N ASN A 174 36.02 -4.52 17.27
CA ASN A 174 35.66 -4.17 18.66
C ASN A 174 34.42 -3.27 18.93
N GLY A 175 33.36 -3.39 18.21
CA GLY A 175 32.08 -2.79 18.58
C GLY A 175 31.87 -1.37 18.07
N LEU A 176 30.66 -1.15 17.52
CA LEU A 176 30.20 0.15 17.09
C LEU A 176 30.35 1.20 18.20
N GLY A 177 30.99 2.31 17.89
CA GLY A 177 31.16 3.45 18.79
C GLY A 177 32.33 3.35 19.76
N LYS A 178 32.95 2.20 19.99
CA LYS A 178 34.09 2.07 20.93
C LYS A 178 35.45 2.26 20.29
N ASP A 179 35.62 1.90 19.03
CA ASP A 179 36.91 1.93 18.32
C ASP A 179 36.94 2.93 17.15
N GLY A 180 36.09 3.97 17.22
CA GLY A 180 36.09 5.00 16.22
C GLY A 180 35.32 4.69 14.94
N SER A 181 34.45 3.68 14.92
CA SER A 181 33.51 3.42 13.81
C SER A 181 32.11 3.84 14.20
N TYR A 182 31.54 4.76 13.42
CA TYR A 182 30.26 5.40 13.72
C TYR A 182 29.32 5.29 12.50
N PRO A 183 28.25 4.49 12.55
CA PRO A 183 27.22 4.53 11.54
C PRO A 183 26.49 5.88 11.63
N LEU A 184 26.45 6.61 10.54
CA LEU A 184 25.86 7.96 10.49
C LEU A 184 24.46 7.93 9.89
N PHE A 185 24.33 7.34 8.70
CA PHE A 185 23.09 7.28 7.93
C PHE A 185 22.82 5.85 7.50
N LEU A 186 21.53 5.51 7.45
CA LEU A 186 21.02 4.31 6.81
C LEU A 186 19.94 4.71 5.81
N PHE A 187 20.04 4.18 4.60
CA PHE A 187 19.04 4.26 3.57
C PHE A 187 18.54 2.84 3.28
N THR A 188 17.24 2.64 3.25
CA THR A 188 16.63 1.34 2.94
C THR A 188 15.56 1.51 1.89
N ASP A 189 15.30 0.45 1.14
CA ASP A 189 14.08 0.36 0.35
C ASP A 189 12.85 0.35 1.28
N ILE A 190 11.66 0.59 0.75
CA ILE A 190 10.42 0.58 1.53
C ILE A 190 9.91 -0.83 1.83
N GLY A 191 10.32 -1.83 1.04
CA GLY A 191 9.94 -3.22 1.22
C GLY A 191 11.08 -4.18 0.89
N ARG A 192 10.99 -5.40 1.40
CA ARG A 192 11.97 -6.45 1.15
C ARG A 192 11.94 -6.87 -0.32
N GLY A 193 13.09 -7.25 -0.84
CA GLY A 193 13.26 -7.70 -2.21
C GLY A 193 14.52 -7.15 -2.84
N VAL A 194 14.78 -7.58 -4.08
CA VAL A 194 15.85 -6.99 -4.91
C VAL A 194 15.46 -5.55 -5.23
N SER A 195 16.43 -4.64 -5.12
CA SER A 195 16.22 -3.22 -5.40
C SER A 195 17.15 -2.76 -6.51
N ASN A 196 16.59 -2.01 -7.45
CA ASN A 196 17.34 -1.29 -8.50
C ASN A 196 17.43 0.21 -8.19
N LYS A 197 17.10 0.60 -6.96
CA LYS A 197 17.14 1.99 -6.52
C LYS A 197 18.56 2.42 -6.18
N ARG A 198 18.82 3.68 -6.50
CA ARG A 198 20.08 4.36 -6.23
C ARG A 198 19.81 5.69 -5.55
N ILE A 199 20.71 6.10 -4.66
CA ILE A 199 20.64 7.40 -3.98
C ILE A 199 21.82 8.27 -4.41
N ARG A 200 21.57 9.57 -4.51
CA ARG A 200 22.61 10.58 -4.72
C ARG A 200 22.36 11.74 -3.77
N ILE A 201 23.40 12.17 -3.07
CA ILE A 201 23.34 13.32 -2.16
C ILE A 201 24.36 14.35 -2.61
N TYR A 202 23.95 15.61 -2.73
CA TYR A 202 24.83 16.72 -3.06
C TYR A 202 24.37 18.01 -2.39
N ARG A 203 25.30 18.96 -2.27
CA ARG A 203 25.03 20.24 -1.64
C ARG A 203 24.08 21.07 -2.50
N ASN A 204 23.12 21.71 -1.85
CA ASN A 204 22.23 22.64 -2.51
C ASN A 204 22.95 23.99 -2.70
N ASN A 205 23.34 24.28 -3.95
CA ASN A 205 24.02 25.53 -4.33
C ASN A 205 23.07 26.61 -4.85
N THR A 206 21.76 26.47 -4.64
CA THR A 206 20.80 27.46 -5.14
C THR A 206 20.91 28.77 -4.38
N THR A 207 21.29 29.82 -5.10
CA THR A 207 21.42 31.19 -4.58
C THR A 207 20.09 31.97 -4.54
N LYS A 208 18.97 31.36 -4.90
CA LYS A 208 17.67 32.03 -5.05
C LYS A 208 17.03 32.49 -3.74
N TYR A 209 17.44 31.92 -2.61
CA TYR A 209 16.96 32.32 -1.28
C TYR A 209 18.16 32.37 -0.34
N PRO A 210 18.20 33.36 0.58
CA PRO A 210 19.20 33.36 1.63
C PRO A 210 18.94 32.16 2.56
N ILE A 211 19.51 31.01 2.19
CA ILE A 211 19.46 29.82 3.04
C ILE A 211 20.43 30.09 4.19
N VAL A 212 19.86 30.23 5.37
CA VAL A 212 20.60 30.54 6.61
C VAL A 212 21.32 29.29 7.17
N TYR A 213 21.11 28.15 6.54
CA TYR A 213 21.64 26.84 6.97
C TYR A 213 22.18 26.05 5.78
N ALA A 214 23.09 25.12 6.06
CA ALA A 214 23.56 24.20 5.04
C ALA A 214 22.45 23.20 4.65
N SER A 215 22.06 23.21 3.37
CA SER A 215 21.05 22.30 2.83
C SER A 215 21.63 21.38 1.77
N TYR A 216 21.04 20.20 1.67
CA TYR A 216 21.44 19.12 0.79
C TYR A 216 20.26 18.64 -0.01
N ILE A 217 20.53 18.09 -1.18
CA ILE A 217 19.55 17.45 -2.03
C ILE A 217 19.83 15.96 -2.05
N LEU A 218 18.84 15.18 -1.65
CA LEU A 218 18.78 13.73 -1.84
C LEU A 218 17.95 13.43 -3.07
N LYS A 219 18.52 12.78 -4.05
CA LYS A 219 17.81 12.21 -5.20
C LYS A 219 17.69 10.70 -5.03
N VAL A 220 16.49 10.20 -5.22
CA VAL A 220 16.20 8.77 -5.36
C VAL A 220 16.01 8.48 -6.82
N MET A 221 16.78 7.55 -7.35
CA MET A 221 16.79 7.17 -8.76
C MET A 221 16.52 5.67 -8.88
N GLU A 222 15.98 5.26 -10.03
CA GLU A 222 15.79 3.85 -10.39
C GLU A 222 16.60 3.54 -11.64
N GLU A 223 17.31 2.42 -11.62
CA GLU A 223 18.02 1.90 -12.78
C GLU A 223 17.05 1.06 -13.62
N ASN A 224 16.76 1.52 -14.82
CA ASN A 224 15.89 0.85 -15.77
C ASN A 224 16.57 -0.38 -16.38
N GLN A 225 15.81 -1.23 -17.07
CA GLN A 225 16.33 -2.43 -17.73
C GLN A 225 17.38 -2.14 -18.81
N ASP A 226 17.32 -0.97 -19.42
CA ASP A 226 18.29 -0.48 -20.41
C ASP A 226 19.54 0.16 -19.80
N GLY A 227 19.65 0.19 -18.46
CA GLY A 227 20.75 0.82 -17.72
C GLY A 227 20.63 2.33 -17.59
N THR A 228 19.56 2.95 -18.07
CA THR A 228 19.31 4.38 -17.85
C THR A 228 18.80 4.62 -16.42
N LEU A 229 19.01 5.85 -15.92
CA LEU A 229 18.56 6.25 -14.59
C LEU A 229 17.36 7.19 -14.70
N SER A 230 16.26 6.83 -14.05
CA SER A 230 15.08 7.66 -13.88
C SER A 230 15.06 8.26 -12.49
N GLU A 231 14.80 9.56 -12.37
CA GLU A 231 14.60 10.23 -11.09
C GLU A 231 13.19 9.94 -10.58
N LEU A 232 13.09 9.36 -9.37
CA LEU A 232 11.82 9.04 -8.73
C LEU A 232 11.39 10.13 -7.76
N GLU A 233 12.29 10.54 -6.87
CA GLU A 233 12.00 11.52 -5.82
C GLU A 233 13.21 12.42 -5.58
N THR A 234 12.93 13.66 -5.17
CA THR A 234 13.96 14.63 -4.76
C THR A 234 13.54 15.32 -3.48
N PHE A 235 14.45 15.35 -2.51
CA PHE A 235 14.23 15.97 -1.19
C PHE A 235 15.33 16.96 -0.88
N MET A 236 14.95 18.12 -0.32
CA MET A 236 15.88 19.05 0.31
C MET A 236 15.86 18.84 1.82
N PHE A 237 17.03 18.71 2.44
CA PHE A 237 17.16 18.43 3.86
C PHE A 237 18.38 19.13 4.47
N SER A 238 18.43 19.19 5.79
CA SER A 238 19.59 19.58 6.58
C SER A 238 20.07 18.41 7.44
N LEU A 239 21.36 18.36 7.69
CA LEU A 239 21.95 17.40 8.65
C LEU A 239 21.79 17.88 10.09
N ASN A 240 21.52 19.16 10.30
CA ASN A 240 21.22 19.70 11.62
C ASN A 240 19.75 19.41 12.01
N PRO A 241 19.50 18.60 13.08
CA PRO A 241 18.15 18.22 13.47
C PRO A 241 17.30 19.36 14.00
N ASP A 242 17.91 20.49 14.37
CA ASP A 242 17.21 21.62 14.96
C ASP A 242 16.74 22.66 13.92
N ILE A 243 17.18 22.54 12.67
CA ILE A 243 16.81 23.47 11.61
C ILE A 243 15.34 23.33 11.25
N ARG A 244 14.69 24.49 11.20
CA ARG A 244 13.30 24.62 10.73
C ARG A 244 13.23 25.66 9.62
N ASP A 245 12.54 25.32 8.56
CA ASP A 245 12.20 26.23 7.48
C ASP A 245 10.67 26.32 7.37
N SER A 246 10.16 27.55 7.41
CA SER A 246 8.70 27.79 7.36
C SER A 246 7.89 26.96 8.39
N GLY A 247 8.49 26.71 9.57
CA GLY A 247 7.91 25.91 10.65
C GLY A 247 8.12 24.40 10.52
N LEU A 248 8.61 23.90 9.38
CA LEU A 248 8.87 22.50 9.14
C LEU A 248 10.30 22.12 9.57
N ASN A 249 10.46 21.00 10.24
CA ASN A 249 11.77 20.46 10.57
C ASN A 249 12.42 19.86 9.32
N MET A 250 13.61 20.35 8.99
CA MET A 250 14.35 20.01 7.78
C MET A 250 15.33 18.83 7.93
N SER A 251 15.33 18.14 9.07
CA SER A 251 16.21 16.98 9.24
C SER A 251 15.87 15.83 8.27
N LEU A 252 16.86 15.08 7.85
CA LEU A 252 16.73 14.00 6.85
C LEU A 252 15.57 13.04 7.16
N THR A 253 15.47 12.54 8.40
CA THR A 253 14.43 11.59 8.81
C THR A 253 13.03 12.21 8.90
N ARG A 254 12.94 13.53 9.07
CA ARG A 254 11.66 14.25 9.07
C ARG A 254 11.18 14.58 7.67
N VAL A 255 12.12 14.89 6.79
CA VAL A 255 11.83 15.19 5.38
C VAL A 255 11.55 13.90 4.60
N VAL A 256 12.30 12.83 4.86
CA VAL A 256 12.14 11.52 4.18
C VAL A 256 11.55 10.51 5.15
N ASN A 257 10.25 10.34 5.12
CA ASN A 257 9.51 9.44 6.01
C ASN A 257 8.36 8.74 5.26
N ALA A 258 7.56 7.93 5.97
CA ALA A 258 6.47 7.17 5.37
C ALA A 258 5.36 8.02 4.71
N LYS A 259 5.24 9.30 5.07
CA LYS A 259 4.24 10.20 4.47
C LYS A 259 4.76 10.93 3.24
N THR A 260 6.07 11.14 3.15
CA THR A 260 6.71 11.98 2.13
C THR A 260 7.42 11.18 1.04
N SER A 261 8.01 10.03 1.38
CA SER A 261 8.66 9.15 0.42
C SER A 261 7.86 7.86 0.20
N ARG A 262 7.68 7.54 -1.08
CA ARG A 262 7.09 6.28 -1.55
C ARG A 262 8.14 5.27 -1.98
N GLN A 263 9.44 5.64 -1.92
CA GLN A 263 10.51 4.86 -2.50
C GLN A 263 11.52 4.35 -1.47
N ILE A 264 11.85 5.14 -0.47
CA ILE A 264 12.88 4.79 0.50
C ILE A 264 12.48 5.16 1.93
N ARG A 265 13.22 4.61 2.90
CA ARG A 265 13.24 5.07 4.29
C ARG A 265 14.65 5.48 4.65
N THR A 266 14.76 6.46 5.54
CA THR A 266 16.05 6.95 6.03
C THR A 266 16.09 6.94 7.54
N ARG A 267 17.30 6.79 8.06
CA ARG A 267 17.57 6.89 9.48
C ARG A 267 18.90 7.59 9.72
N ILE A 268 18.93 8.44 10.75
CA ILE A 268 20.13 8.98 11.36
C ILE A 268 20.34 8.27 12.69
N PHE A 269 21.54 7.85 12.98
CA PHE A 269 21.91 7.25 14.25
C PHE A 269 22.40 8.35 15.22
N GLU A 270 21.47 9.07 15.84
CA GLU A 270 21.74 10.25 16.69
C GLU A 270 22.73 9.94 17.80
N GLU A 271 22.62 8.76 18.42
CA GLU A 271 23.55 8.34 19.48
C GLU A 271 25.01 8.27 19.04
N TYR A 272 25.26 7.91 17.77
CA TYR A 272 26.62 7.87 17.22
C TYR A 272 27.06 9.22 16.69
N TRP A 273 26.13 10.09 16.28
CA TRP A 273 26.43 11.44 15.89
C TRP A 273 27.04 12.24 17.04
N ASP A 274 26.46 12.18 18.23
CA ASP A 274 26.98 12.88 19.41
C ASP A 274 28.36 12.40 19.80
N GLU A 275 28.59 11.08 19.75
CA GLU A 275 29.90 10.51 20.04
C GLU A 275 30.91 10.83 18.96
N PHE A 276 30.54 10.80 17.69
CA PHE A 276 31.35 11.20 16.56
C PHE A 276 31.78 12.66 16.68
N TYR A 277 30.85 13.56 16.97
CA TYR A 277 31.15 14.97 17.20
C TYR A 277 32.08 15.21 18.41
N LYS A 278 31.90 14.47 19.49
CA LYS A 278 32.83 14.53 20.65
C LYS A 278 34.25 14.12 20.28
N ASN A 279 34.37 13.10 19.46
CA ASN A 279 35.68 12.64 19.02
C ASN A 279 36.33 13.53 17.94
N LEU A 280 35.52 14.34 17.26
CA LEU A 280 35.97 15.44 16.40
C LEU A 280 36.09 16.77 17.16
N ALA A 281 36.52 16.74 18.41
CA ALA A 281 36.53 17.87 19.34
C ALA A 281 37.36 19.10 18.87
N TYR A 282 38.01 18.98 17.74
CA TYR A 282 38.87 20.03 17.16
C TYR A 282 38.09 21.03 16.29
N ILE A 283 36.84 20.78 15.99
CA ILE A 283 35.99 21.69 15.21
C ILE A 283 35.11 22.46 16.16
N SER A 284 35.27 23.78 16.16
CA SER A 284 34.45 24.67 16.98
C SER A 284 33.08 24.88 16.32
N GLY A 285 32.02 24.81 17.12
CA GLY A 285 30.66 25.07 16.65
C GLY A 285 29.98 23.90 15.91
N ARG A 286 28.64 23.82 15.99
CA ARG A 286 27.85 22.75 15.38
C ARG A 286 27.77 22.91 13.86
N ASP A 287 27.59 24.15 13.39
CA ASP A 287 27.46 24.44 11.96
C ASP A 287 28.76 24.18 11.18
N GLU A 288 29.90 24.51 11.80
CA GLU A 288 31.20 24.20 11.19
C GLU A 288 31.48 22.70 11.14
N LYS A 289 31.07 21.94 12.15
CA LYS A 289 31.17 20.48 12.17
C LYS A 289 30.28 19.85 11.09
N GLU A 290 29.07 20.34 10.95
CA GLU A 290 28.13 19.89 9.93
C GLU A 290 28.66 20.16 8.52
N MET A 291 29.15 21.37 8.26
CA MET A 291 29.76 21.73 6.98
C MET A 291 30.98 20.86 6.67
N ALA A 292 31.86 20.65 7.63
CA ALA A 292 33.04 19.81 7.47
C ALA A 292 32.69 18.36 7.13
N LEU A 293 31.71 17.81 7.84
CA LEU A 293 31.20 16.46 7.56
C LEU A 293 30.66 16.33 6.15
N CYS A 294 29.92 17.32 5.69
CA CYS A 294 29.34 17.30 4.37
C CYS A 294 30.37 17.41 3.26
N ASP A 295 31.36 18.26 3.43
CA ASP A 295 32.47 18.36 2.49
C ASP A 295 33.26 17.05 2.41
N LEU A 296 33.40 16.34 3.52
CA LEU A 296 34.00 15.00 3.58
C LEU A 296 33.17 13.95 2.83
N LEU A 297 31.84 13.96 2.99
CA LEU A 297 30.96 13.04 2.29
C LEU A 297 30.97 13.23 0.77
N TYR A 298 31.33 14.42 0.26
CA TYR A 298 31.42 14.72 -1.17
C TYR A 298 32.76 14.44 -1.79
N ASN A 299 33.73 14.06 -1.01
CA ASN A 299 35.13 13.89 -1.48
C ASN A 299 35.69 15.16 -2.15
N THR A 300 35.22 16.33 -1.70
CA THR A 300 35.75 17.61 -2.14
C THR A 300 36.93 17.97 -1.26
N ASP A 301 37.98 18.54 -1.87
CA ASP A 301 39.03 19.21 -1.11
C ASP A 301 38.38 20.19 -0.15
N LEU A 302 38.56 19.95 1.13
CA LEU A 302 38.05 20.80 2.19
C LEU A 302 38.54 22.22 1.95
N TYR A 303 37.83 23.03 1.24
CA TYR A 303 37.95 24.44 0.89
C TYR A 303 39.21 25.13 1.46
N GLY A 304 40.44 24.65 1.18
CA GLY A 304 41.66 25.26 1.67
C GLY A 304 41.72 25.55 3.18
N LYS A 305 40.66 25.32 3.95
CA LYS A 305 40.67 25.39 5.40
C LYS A 305 41.34 24.13 5.92
N LYS A 306 42.62 24.25 6.25
CA LYS A 306 43.34 23.29 7.09
C LYS A 306 42.54 23.14 8.39
N MET A 307 41.72 22.09 8.49
CA MET A 307 41.29 21.62 9.78
C MET A 307 42.54 21.10 10.49
N SER A 308 42.99 21.84 11.45
CA SER A 308 44.34 21.73 11.99
C SER A 308 44.65 20.36 12.59
N ASN A 309 43.68 19.51 12.85
CA ASN A 309 43.84 18.24 13.55
C ASN A 309 43.02 17.10 12.99
N ILE A 310 42.43 17.24 11.79
CA ILE A 310 41.76 16.16 11.07
C ILE A 310 42.43 15.94 9.74
N ARG A 311 42.78 14.69 9.47
CA ARG A 311 43.34 14.26 8.22
C ARG A 311 42.35 13.27 7.56
N VAL A 312 41.81 13.65 6.41
CA VAL A 312 40.95 12.77 5.62
C VAL A 312 41.82 11.83 4.81
N LYS A 313 41.68 10.54 5.05
CA LYS A 313 42.23 9.53 4.15
C LYS A 313 41.34 9.47 2.90
N SER A 314 41.95 9.17 1.75
CA SER A 314 41.22 8.97 0.49
C SER A 314 40.01 8.07 0.74
N THR A 315 38.81 8.59 0.52
CA THR A 315 37.57 7.83 0.71
C THR A 315 37.13 7.28 -0.63
N SER A 316 36.70 6.02 -0.65
CA SER A 316 36.06 5.40 -1.81
C SER A 316 34.59 5.85 -1.96
N VAL A 317 34.09 6.62 -0.99
CA VAL A 317 32.70 7.02 -0.93
C VAL A 317 32.48 8.37 -1.61
N ASN A 318 31.76 8.38 -2.72
CA ASN A 318 31.31 9.58 -3.39
C ASN A 318 29.79 9.60 -3.48
N LEU A 319 29.12 10.22 -2.50
CA LEU A 319 27.65 10.35 -2.46
C LEU A 319 27.11 11.23 -3.59
N ASN A 320 27.93 12.08 -4.20
CA ASN A 320 27.56 12.91 -5.34
C ASN A 320 27.82 12.24 -6.70
N ASN A 321 28.15 10.95 -6.72
CA ASN A 321 28.28 10.22 -7.97
C ASN A 321 27.03 10.39 -8.84
N LEU A 322 27.21 10.77 -10.11
CA LEU A 322 26.11 10.97 -11.06
C LEU A 322 25.26 9.70 -11.24
N ASN A 323 25.89 8.54 -11.19
CA ASN A 323 25.22 7.25 -11.27
C ASN A 323 24.56 6.82 -9.95
N GLY A 324 24.68 7.61 -8.88
CA GLY A 324 24.18 7.27 -7.56
C GLY A 324 24.86 6.07 -6.91
N ILE A 325 24.45 5.76 -5.69
CA ILE A 325 24.90 4.62 -4.90
C ILE A 325 23.73 3.64 -4.79
N SER A 326 23.96 2.38 -5.19
CA SER A 326 22.93 1.34 -5.16
C SER A 326 22.59 0.92 -3.73
N LEU A 327 21.32 0.65 -3.47
CA LEU A 327 20.90 -0.14 -2.32
C LEU A 327 21.24 -1.60 -2.58
N LEU A 328 21.88 -2.26 -1.61
CA LEU A 328 22.45 -3.60 -1.75
C LEU A 328 21.83 -4.59 -0.77
N ASN A 329 22.15 -5.87 -0.94
CA ASN A 329 21.72 -6.99 -0.09
C ASN A 329 20.21 -7.26 -0.05
N GLY A 330 19.40 -6.63 -0.91
CA GLY A 330 17.99 -6.99 -1.09
C GLY A 330 17.85 -8.37 -1.72
N SER A 331 16.88 -9.16 -1.25
CA SER A 331 16.61 -10.50 -1.76
C SER A 331 15.13 -10.85 -1.65
N ASN A 332 14.60 -11.46 -2.70
CA ASN A 332 13.22 -11.98 -2.70
C ASN A 332 13.08 -13.30 -1.91
N GLY A 333 14.15 -13.83 -1.33
CA GLY A 333 14.14 -15.09 -0.60
C GLY A 333 13.63 -16.25 -1.46
N ARG A 334 12.77 -17.10 -0.90
CA ARG A 334 12.19 -18.27 -1.59
C ARG A 334 11.31 -17.93 -2.79
N PHE A 335 10.86 -16.68 -2.94
CA PHE A 335 10.14 -16.29 -4.16
C PHE A 335 11.07 -16.17 -5.38
N GLY A 336 12.36 -15.95 -5.16
CA GLY A 336 13.32 -15.77 -6.25
C GLY A 336 12.91 -14.67 -7.23
N THR A 337 13.02 -14.94 -8.53
CA THR A 337 12.58 -14.01 -9.59
C THR A 337 11.14 -14.26 -10.03
N ASN A 338 10.51 -15.37 -9.62
CA ASN A 338 9.16 -15.73 -10.01
C ASN A 338 8.39 -16.35 -8.84
N PRO A 339 7.60 -15.57 -8.09
CA PRO A 339 6.77 -16.06 -7.00
C PRO A 339 5.81 -17.19 -7.41
N MET A 340 5.28 -17.16 -8.65
CA MET A 340 4.37 -18.16 -9.18
C MET A 340 5.03 -19.51 -9.48
N ALA A 341 6.36 -19.58 -9.49
CA ALA A 341 7.07 -20.85 -9.63
C ALA A 341 6.92 -21.77 -8.40
N ASN A 342 6.59 -21.20 -7.22
CA ASN A 342 6.33 -21.93 -5.98
C ASN A 342 4.96 -21.55 -5.42
N LEU A 343 3.90 -22.02 -6.11
CA LEU A 343 2.51 -21.66 -5.81
C LEU A 343 2.09 -22.02 -4.38
N GLU A 344 2.50 -23.17 -3.86
CA GLU A 344 2.11 -23.59 -2.52
C GLU A 344 2.62 -22.60 -1.47
N TYR A 345 3.88 -22.24 -1.57
CA TYR A 345 4.49 -21.27 -0.66
C TYR A 345 3.90 -19.87 -0.85
N TYR A 346 3.69 -19.44 -2.09
CA TYR A 346 3.05 -18.16 -2.41
C TYR A 346 1.65 -18.05 -1.82
N TYR A 347 0.81 -19.08 -2.03
CA TYR A 347 -0.54 -19.09 -1.50
C TYR A 347 -0.58 -19.17 0.03
N LYS A 348 0.40 -19.82 0.66
CA LYS A 348 0.53 -19.77 2.13
C LYS A 348 0.71 -18.34 2.63
N GLN A 349 1.55 -17.54 1.96
CA GLN A 349 1.75 -16.14 2.33
C GLN A 349 0.47 -15.30 2.12
N ILE A 350 -0.24 -15.51 1.02
CA ILE A 350 -1.55 -14.87 0.78
C ILE A 350 -2.57 -15.25 1.87
N GLN A 351 -2.63 -16.54 2.24
CA GLN A 351 -3.54 -17.01 3.28
C GLN A 351 -3.28 -16.35 4.64
N MET A 352 -2.01 -16.16 5.00
CA MET A 352 -1.64 -15.49 6.26
C MET A 352 -2.17 -14.05 6.33
N VAL A 353 -2.33 -13.38 5.20
CA VAL A 353 -2.95 -12.07 5.13
C VAL A 353 -4.45 -12.16 5.43
N PHE A 354 -5.16 -13.07 4.75
CA PHE A 354 -6.61 -13.16 4.88
C PHE A 354 -7.10 -13.75 6.20
N ASN A 355 -6.31 -14.56 6.89
CA ASN A 355 -6.68 -15.11 8.21
C ASN A 355 -6.28 -14.21 9.40
N GLY A 356 -5.84 -12.98 9.14
CA GLY A 356 -5.56 -11.99 10.18
C GLY A 356 -4.28 -12.22 10.97
N SER A 357 -3.36 -13.08 10.48
CA SER A 357 -2.05 -13.30 11.12
C SER A 357 -1.07 -12.13 10.94
N CYS A 358 -1.53 -11.01 10.37
CA CYS A 358 -0.75 -9.79 10.22
C CYS A 358 -0.75 -8.96 11.51
N GLU A 359 0.29 -8.14 11.68
CA GLU A 359 0.49 -7.31 12.87
C GLU A 359 -0.73 -6.44 13.20
N GLN A 360 -0.95 -6.22 14.50
CA GLN A 360 -2.05 -5.42 15.04
C GLN A 360 -2.00 -3.98 14.49
N GLY A 361 -3.16 -3.45 14.13
CA GLY A 361 -3.36 -2.07 13.67
C GLY A 361 -3.64 -1.92 12.18
N ASP A 362 -3.12 -2.81 11.33
CA ASP A 362 -3.34 -2.79 9.88
C ASP A 362 -4.24 -3.94 9.41
N SER A 363 -5.01 -4.50 10.32
CA SER A 363 -5.81 -5.69 10.05
C SER A 363 -7.02 -5.37 9.16
N ILE A 364 -7.25 -6.24 8.17
CA ILE A 364 -8.48 -6.25 7.37
C ILE A 364 -9.72 -6.58 8.22
N TYR A 365 -9.54 -7.05 9.45
CA TYR A 365 -10.59 -7.27 10.44
C TYR A 365 -10.97 -6.01 11.22
N ASP A 366 -10.23 -4.91 11.08
CA ASP A 366 -10.60 -3.62 11.67
C ASP A 366 -11.67 -2.93 10.82
N VAL A 367 -12.92 -3.24 11.10
CA VAL A 367 -14.08 -2.72 10.36
C VAL A 367 -14.38 -1.24 10.65
N ASP A 368 -13.91 -0.72 11.77
CA ASP A 368 -14.16 0.66 12.17
C ASP A 368 -13.23 1.65 11.44
N ASN A 369 -11.98 1.27 11.22
CA ASN A 369 -10.97 2.14 10.62
C ASN A 369 -10.70 1.84 9.13
N ASN A 370 -10.92 0.59 8.70
CA ASN A 370 -10.59 0.14 7.35
C ASN A 370 -11.84 -0.25 6.57
N ARG A 371 -12.39 0.71 5.82
CA ARG A 371 -13.49 0.45 4.90
C ARG A 371 -13.01 -0.43 3.74
N ILE A 372 -13.68 -1.55 3.52
CA ILE A 372 -13.50 -2.42 2.35
C ILE A 372 -14.90 -2.68 1.78
N ASP A 373 -15.10 -2.41 0.49
CA ASP A 373 -16.41 -2.60 -0.16
C ASP A 373 -16.50 -3.98 -0.80
N VAL A 374 -15.39 -4.49 -1.32
CA VAL A 374 -15.35 -5.73 -2.12
C VAL A 374 -13.99 -6.41 -2.03
N ILE A 375 -14.00 -7.73 -2.19
CA ILE A 375 -12.82 -8.57 -2.40
C ILE A 375 -13.07 -9.44 -3.62
N PHE A 376 -12.08 -9.53 -4.53
CA PHE A 376 -12.15 -10.39 -5.70
C PHE A 376 -11.24 -11.60 -5.54
N ASP A 377 -11.77 -12.76 -5.85
CA ASP A 377 -10.97 -13.97 -6.00
C ASP A 377 -10.02 -13.82 -7.20
N CYS A 378 -8.84 -14.35 -7.06
CA CYS A 378 -7.81 -14.30 -8.08
C CYS A 378 -7.30 -15.69 -8.42
N ASN A 379 -8.22 -16.63 -8.59
CA ASN A 379 -7.94 -18.05 -8.79
C ASN A 379 -7.26 -18.71 -7.58
N TYR A 380 -7.70 -18.33 -6.39
CA TYR A 380 -7.14 -18.83 -5.15
C TYR A 380 -7.54 -20.29 -4.86
N PRO A 381 -6.69 -21.08 -4.17
CA PRO A 381 -7.06 -22.40 -3.67
C PRO A 381 -8.11 -22.32 -2.56
N ALA A 382 -8.84 -23.41 -2.34
CA ALA A 382 -9.96 -23.50 -1.40
C ALA A 382 -9.63 -23.04 0.03
N ALA A 383 -8.39 -23.20 0.48
CA ALA A 383 -7.97 -22.75 1.81
C ALA A 383 -8.02 -21.22 1.96
N ILE A 384 -7.60 -20.47 0.93
CA ILE A 384 -7.66 -19.01 0.92
C ILE A 384 -9.11 -18.55 0.77
N LYS A 385 -9.89 -19.17 -0.13
CA LYS A 385 -11.31 -18.87 -0.31
C LYS A 385 -12.06 -18.94 1.01
N ARG A 386 -11.85 -20.02 1.76
CA ARG A 386 -12.47 -20.18 3.10
C ARG A 386 -12.08 -19.05 4.05
N SER A 387 -10.81 -18.62 4.06
CA SER A 387 -10.38 -17.51 4.90
C SER A 387 -11.06 -16.20 4.52
N ILE A 388 -11.31 -15.98 3.21
CA ILE A 388 -12.04 -14.79 2.73
C ILE A 388 -13.53 -14.89 3.06
N GLU A 389 -14.15 -16.06 2.89
CA GLU A 389 -15.55 -16.32 3.26
C GLU A 389 -15.80 -16.01 4.76
N GLU A 390 -14.88 -16.48 5.64
CA GLU A 390 -14.92 -16.21 7.07
C GLU A 390 -14.73 -14.71 7.36
N LEU A 391 -13.83 -14.06 6.64
CA LEU A 391 -13.58 -12.61 6.78
C LEU A 391 -14.83 -11.80 6.41
N VAL A 392 -15.46 -12.05 5.26
CA VAL A 392 -16.64 -11.27 4.84
C VAL A 392 -17.86 -11.55 5.72
N ALA A 393 -17.99 -12.77 6.23
CA ALA A 393 -19.00 -13.12 7.22
C ALA A 393 -18.81 -12.38 8.56
N PHE A 394 -17.55 -12.19 8.98
CA PHE A 394 -17.21 -11.38 10.15
C PHE A 394 -17.46 -9.89 9.93
N ARG A 395 -17.08 -9.37 8.76
CA ARG A 395 -17.19 -7.95 8.44
C ARG A 395 -18.64 -7.51 8.22
N GLU A 396 -19.44 -8.30 7.50
CA GLU A 396 -20.83 -8.02 7.08
C GLU A 396 -21.00 -6.78 6.17
N ASP A 397 -19.94 -5.99 5.95
CA ASP A 397 -19.94 -4.75 5.17
C ASP A 397 -19.20 -4.85 3.83
N CYS A 398 -18.74 -6.05 3.49
CA CYS A 398 -17.92 -6.34 2.34
C CYS A 398 -18.47 -7.54 1.57
N GLU A 399 -18.46 -7.48 0.22
CA GLU A 399 -18.89 -8.56 -0.67
C GLU A 399 -17.66 -9.30 -1.22
N TYR A 400 -17.75 -10.61 -1.32
CA TYR A 400 -16.73 -11.46 -1.94
C TYR A 400 -17.21 -12.03 -3.26
N PHE A 401 -16.49 -11.72 -4.33
CA PHE A 401 -16.70 -12.29 -5.66
C PHE A 401 -15.78 -13.49 -5.81
N GLU A 402 -16.35 -14.69 -5.75
CA GLU A 402 -15.62 -15.95 -5.67
C GLU A 402 -15.70 -16.74 -6.98
N ASP A 403 -14.58 -17.31 -7.41
CA ASP A 403 -14.52 -18.25 -8.52
C ASP A 403 -14.89 -19.67 -8.08
N MET A 404 -15.69 -20.35 -8.86
CA MET A 404 -16.08 -21.76 -8.62
C MET A 404 -14.93 -22.75 -8.76
N GLY A 405 -13.88 -22.39 -9.49
CA GLY A 405 -12.79 -23.31 -9.81
C GLY A 405 -11.43 -22.83 -9.37
N THR A 406 -10.46 -23.76 -9.39
CA THR A 406 -9.05 -23.49 -9.07
C THR A 406 -8.12 -23.70 -10.27
N LYS A 407 -8.64 -24.04 -11.46
CA LYS A 407 -7.86 -24.33 -12.67
C LYS A 407 -8.61 -23.91 -13.93
N GLY A 408 -7.92 -23.32 -14.87
CA GLY A 408 -8.42 -22.60 -16.03
C GLY A 408 -9.24 -23.32 -17.08
N LEU A 409 -9.66 -24.57 -16.89
CA LEU A 409 -10.57 -25.28 -17.78
C LEU A 409 -11.70 -25.89 -16.95
N MET A 410 -12.91 -25.36 -17.12
CA MET A 410 -14.08 -25.93 -16.47
C MET A 410 -15.12 -26.33 -17.51
N SER A 411 -15.38 -27.64 -17.57
CA SER A 411 -16.56 -28.17 -18.24
C SER A 411 -17.78 -28.06 -17.32
N PHE A 412 -18.98 -28.23 -17.87
CA PHE A 412 -20.19 -28.26 -17.06
C PHE A 412 -20.16 -29.38 -16.00
N GLN A 413 -19.49 -30.49 -16.27
CA GLN A 413 -19.33 -31.57 -15.30
C GLN A 413 -18.39 -31.18 -14.16
N ASP A 414 -17.31 -30.44 -14.46
CA ASP A 414 -16.40 -29.92 -13.44
C ASP A 414 -17.13 -28.95 -12.52
N ILE A 415 -17.99 -28.10 -13.09
CA ILE A 415 -18.80 -27.15 -12.31
C ILE A 415 -19.74 -27.91 -11.37
N LYS A 416 -20.45 -28.94 -11.86
CA LYS A 416 -21.30 -29.83 -11.02
C LYS A 416 -20.53 -30.46 -9.88
N TYR A 417 -19.33 -30.94 -10.15
CA TYR A 417 -18.46 -31.51 -9.13
C TYR A 417 -18.05 -30.45 -8.09
N GLN A 418 -17.64 -29.27 -8.52
CA GLN A 418 -17.27 -28.17 -7.60
C GLN A 418 -18.45 -27.74 -6.73
N VAL A 419 -19.65 -27.62 -7.30
CA VAL A 419 -20.87 -27.30 -6.54
C VAL A 419 -21.11 -28.29 -5.41
N SER A 420 -20.87 -29.58 -5.65
CA SER A 420 -21.01 -30.63 -4.63
C SER A 420 -19.98 -30.56 -3.50
N LYS A 421 -18.91 -29.78 -3.70
CA LYS A 421 -17.79 -29.60 -2.75
C LYS A 421 -17.81 -28.24 -2.05
N LEU A 422 -18.71 -27.35 -2.43
CA LEU A 422 -18.81 -26.02 -1.80
C LEU A 422 -19.09 -26.17 -0.30
N PRO A 423 -18.31 -25.50 0.55
CA PRO A 423 -18.56 -25.45 1.99
C PRO A 423 -19.80 -24.61 2.30
N GLU A 424 -20.35 -24.77 3.51
CA GLU A 424 -21.46 -23.92 3.97
C GLU A 424 -21.07 -22.45 4.13
N SER A 425 -19.79 -22.16 4.41
CA SER A 425 -19.26 -20.79 4.47
C SER A 425 -19.42 -20.03 3.15
N ALA A 426 -19.25 -20.72 2.01
CA ALA A 426 -19.49 -20.15 0.70
C ALA A 426 -20.99 -19.89 0.41
N ARG A 427 -21.90 -20.47 1.19
CA ARG A 427 -23.36 -20.31 1.03
C ARG A 427 -23.89 -19.11 1.83
N SER A 428 -23.26 -17.98 1.64
CA SER A 428 -23.55 -16.73 2.36
C SER A 428 -24.16 -15.68 1.42
N LYS A 429 -24.91 -14.75 1.99
CA LYS A 429 -25.35 -13.54 1.29
C LYS A 429 -24.20 -12.55 0.98
N PHE A 430 -23.04 -12.76 1.57
CA PHE A 430 -21.84 -11.94 1.37
C PHE A 430 -20.86 -12.53 0.34
N VAL A 431 -21.29 -13.60 -0.35
CA VAL A 431 -20.51 -14.30 -1.37
C VAL A 431 -21.29 -14.38 -2.66
N MET A 432 -20.67 -14.04 -3.79
CA MET A 432 -21.21 -14.21 -5.14
C MET A 432 -20.32 -15.16 -5.91
N LEU A 433 -20.88 -16.33 -6.31
CA LEU A 433 -20.13 -17.39 -7.00
C LEU A 433 -20.15 -17.18 -8.52
N TYR A 434 -19.00 -17.31 -9.17
CA TYR A 434 -18.83 -17.17 -10.62
C TYR A 434 -18.20 -18.40 -11.25
N SER A 435 -18.69 -18.82 -12.41
CA SER A 435 -18.30 -20.09 -13.04
C SER A 435 -17.40 -19.96 -14.26
N ASN A 436 -17.25 -18.76 -14.83
CA ASN A 436 -16.55 -18.60 -16.11
C ASN A 436 -15.06 -18.35 -15.94
N TYR A 437 -14.29 -18.87 -16.91
CA TYR A 437 -12.92 -18.49 -17.16
C TYR A 437 -12.81 -17.87 -18.55
N TRP A 438 -11.92 -16.89 -18.67
CA TRP A 438 -11.72 -16.13 -19.89
C TRP A 438 -10.31 -16.29 -20.42
N ASP A 439 -10.18 -16.49 -21.73
CA ASP A 439 -8.93 -16.20 -22.42
C ASP A 439 -8.97 -14.73 -22.85
N ILE A 440 -7.95 -13.99 -22.49
CA ILE A 440 -7.77 -12.56 -22.81
C ILE A 440 -6.36 -12.30 -23.32
N LEU A 441 -6.16 -11.18 -24.02
CA LEU A 441 -4.83 -10.63 -24.21
C LEU A 441 -4.47 -9.85 -22.94
N ASP A 442 -3.31 -10.17 -22.38
CA ASP A 442 -2.76 -9.44 -21.25
C ASP A 442 -2.50 -7.98 -21.69
N PRO A 443 -3.11 -6.98 -21.03
CA PRO A 443 -2.99 -5.58 -21.43
C PRO A 443 -1.57 -5.00 -21.30
N TYR A 444 -0.67 -5.70 -20.61
CA TYR A 444 0.71 -5.27 -20.39
C TYR A 444 1.70 -6.00 -21.31
N SER A 445 1.57 -7.31 -21.47
CA SER A 445 2.50 -8.10 -22.27
C SER A 445 2.02 -8.43 -23.69
N GLY A 446 0.73 -8.22 -23.99
CA GLY A 446 0.11 -8.62 -25.27
C GLY A 446 0.04 -10.14 -25.49
N LYS A 447 0.36 -10.96 -24.48
CA LYS A 447 0.29 -12.43 -24.56
C LYS A 447 -1.11 -12.91 -24.19
N GLN A 448 -1.51 -14.04 -24.76
CA GLN A 448 -2.75 -14.69 -24.34
C GLN A 448 -2.59 -15.29 -22.95
N ILE A 449 -3.50 -14.95 -22.04
CA ILE A 449 -3.56 -15.45 -20.67
C ILE A 449 -4.99 -15.91 -20.36
N THR A 450 -5.12 -16.81 -19.37
CA THR A 450 -6.42 -17.23 -18.85
C THR A 450 -6.63 -16.63 -17.47
N VAL A 451 -7.75 -15.92 -17.30
CA VAL A 451 -8.18 -15.31 -16.04
C VAL A 451 -9.56 -15.81 -15.64
N THR A 452 -9.94 -15.62 -14.39
CA THR A 452 -11.29 -15.94 -13.89
C THR A 452 -12.28 -14.81 -14.16
N SER A 453 -13.58 -15.09 -14.06
CA SER A 453 -14.61 -14.07 -14.28
C SER A 453 -14.56 -12.93 -13.25
N THR A 454 -14.00 -13.15 -12.08
CA THR A 454 -13.79 -12.13 -11.07
C THR A 454 -12.88 -10.99 -11.54
N TYR A 455 -11.96 -11.25 -12.48
CA TYR A 455 -11.16 -10.21 -13.13
C TYR A 455 -12.03 -9.21 -13.90
N ASN A 456 -12.95 -9.69 -14.73
CA ASN A 456 -13.90 -8.81 -15.43
C ASN A 456 -14.83 -8.11 -14.45
N MET A 457 -15.31 -8.85 -13.44
CA MET A 457 -16.19 -8.29 -12.43
C MET A 457 -15.53 -7.18 -11.62
N ALA A 458 -14.22 -7.24 -11.38
CA ALA A 458 -13.49 -6.18 -10.69
C ALA A 458 -13.57 -4.83 -11.42
N VAL A 459 -13.37 -4.85 -12.74
CA VAL A 459 -13.49 -3.66 -13.59
C VAL A 459 -14.95 -3.20 -13.68
N LYS A 460 -15.86 -4.14 -13.96
CA LYS A 460 -17.29 -3.87 -14.10
C LYS A 460 -17.91 -3.30 -12.82
N PHE A 461 -17.48 -3.79 -11.66
CA PHE A 461 -17.94 -3.30 -10.36
C PHE A 461 -17.64 -1.82 -10.16
N VAL A 462 -16.46 -1.36 -10.54
CA VAL A 462 -16.10 0.07 -10.43
C VAL A 462 -17.06 0.93 -11.25
N ASN A 463 -17.28 0.56 -12.52
CA ASN A 463 -18.18 1.29 -13.40
C ASN A 463 -19.62 1.29 -12.89
N HIS A 464 -20.09 0.14 -12.42
CA HIS A 464 -21.41 0.01 -11.84
C HIS A 464 -21.56 0.86 -10.59
N TYR A 465 -20.57 0.83 -9.69
CA TYR A 465 -20.56 1.60 -8.45
C TYR A 465 -20.59 3.11 -8.70
N LEU A 466 -19.82 3.59 -9.67
CA LEU A 466 -19.80 5.00 -10.07
C LEU A 466 -21.14 5.46 -10.68
N ASN A 467 -21.89 4.54 -11.29
CA ASN A 467 -23.20 4.79 -11.88
C ASN A 467 -24.39 4.51 -10.94
N GLY A 468 -24.12 4.07 -9.71
CA GLY A 468 -25.10 3.78 -8.68
C GLY A 468 -25.44 2.30 -8.53
N VAL A 469 -25.28 1.78 -7.31
CA VAL A 469 -25.46 0.34 -6.97
C VAL A 469 -26.91 -0.15 -6.90
N SER A 470 -27.89 0.68 -7.28
CA SER A 470 -29.31 0.31 -7.21
C SER A 470 -29.79 -0.58 -8.34
N ARG A 471 -28.98 -0.78 -9.37
CA ARG A 471 -29.31 -1.61 -10.53
C ARG A 471 -28.44 -2.85 -10.56
N PRO A 472 -29.01 -4.00 -10.97
CA PRO A 472 -28.20 -5.19 -11.24
C PRO A 472 -27.17 -4.93 -12.36
N PHE A 473 -26.00 -5.54 -12.27
CA PHE A 473 -25.00 -5.51 -13.34
C PHE A 473 -24.99 -6.81 -14.16
N CYS A 474 -26.18 -7.33 -14.43
CA CYS A 474 -26.44 -8.49 -15.28
C CYS A 474 -27.50 -8.19 -16.33
N GLY A 475 -27.75 -9.15 -17.23
CA GLY A 475 -28.68 -9.01 -18.35
C GLY A 475 -28.16 -8.13 -19.49
N GLN A 476 -28.86 -8.10 -20.61
CA GLN A 476 -28.40 -7.41 -21.84
C GLN A 476 -28.16 -5.91 -21.67
N ALA A 477 -28.89 -5.25 -20.77
CA ALA A 477 -28.78 -3.81 -20.57
C ALA A 477 -27.54 -3.40 -19.75
N TYR A 478 -27.11 -4.23 -18.79
CA TYR A 478 -26.09 -3.86 -17.81
C TYR A 478 -24.99 -4.90 -17.65
N GLY A 479 -25.17 -6.11 -18.19
CA GLY A 479 -24.32 -7.28 -17.99
C GLY A 479 -23.29 -7.52 -19.08
N ILE A 480 -23.17 -6.69 -20.11
CA ILE A 480 -22.26 -6.91 -21.23
C ILE A 480 -20.83 -7.12 -20.74
N VAL A 481 -20.23 -8.24 -21.17
CA VAL A 481 -18.87 -8.63 -20.86
C VAL A 481 -17.96 -8.22 -22.01
N PHE A 482 -17.68 -6.96 -22.10
CA PHE A 482 -16.58 -6.46 -22.91
C PHE A 482 -15.98 -5.29 -22.18
N ASP A 483 -14.87 -4.83 -22.65
CA ASP A 483 -14.13 -3.89 -21.92
C ASP A 483 -14.01 -2.55 -22.64
N ASP A 484 -14.75 -1.60 -22.17
CA ASP A 484 -14.55 -0.19 -22.51
C ASP A 484 -13.54 0.50 -21.59
N VAL A 485 -13.01 -0.18 -20.57
CA VAL A 485 -12.39 0.48 -19.42
C VAL A 485 -10.88 0.48 -19.49
N ILE A 486 -10.27 -0.49 -20.18
CA ILE A 486 -8.81 -0.64 -20.21
C ILE A 486 -8.21 -0.35 -21.61
N ASP A 487 -8.86 0.29 -22.50
CA ASP A 487 -8.45 0.67 -23.89
C ASP A 487 -9.31 0.02 -24.99
N GLY A 488 -10.54 -0.39 -24.69
CA GLY A 488 -11.52 -0.73 -25.72
C GLY A 488 -11.29 -2.00 -26.53
N THR A 489 -10.33 -2.87 -26.14
CA THR A 489 -9.89 -3.97 -27.02
C THR A 489 -9.70 -5.33 -26.38
N ILE A 490 -10.02 -5.53 -25.09
CA ILE A 490 -9.89 -6.86 -24.49
C ILE A 490 -11.09 -7.71 -24.89
N ASN A 491 -10.87 -8.63 -25.83
CA ASN A 491 -11.87 -9.64 -26.16
C ASN A 491 -11.81 -10.77 -25.13
N PHE A 492 -12.92 -10.95 -24.39
CA PHE A 492 -13.09 -12.06 -23.48
C PHE A 492 -13.61 -13.27 -24.24
N THR A 493 -12.86 -14.36 -24.26
CA THR A 493 -13.30 -15.63 -24.83
C THR A 493 -13.60 -16.61 -23.69
N PRO A 494 -14.88 -16.94 -23.44
CA PRO A 494 -15.23 -17.84 -22.34
C PRO A 494 -14.79 -19.27 -22.62
N LYS A 495 -14.22 -19.92 -21.61
CA LYS A 495 -13.91 -21.36 -21.67
C LYS A 495 -15.16 -22.23 -21.61
N HIS A 496 -16.19 -21.74 -20.96
CA HIS A 496 -17.48 -22.41 -20.87
C HIS A 496 -18.62 -21.40 -20.80
N THR A 497 -19.70 -21.69 -21.51
CA THR A 497 -21.00 -20.99 -21.35
C THR A 497 -22.12 -22.02 -21.29
N PRO A 498 -23.18 -21.81 -20.49
CA PRO A 498 -24.34 -22.69 -20.51
C PRO A 498 -25.00 -22.69 -21.89
N LYS A 499 -25.23 -23.88 -22.42
CA LYS A 499 -25.75 -24.07 -23.81
C LYS A 499 -27.22 -24.47 -23.87
N SER A 500 -27.79 -24.95 -22.77
CA SER A 500 -29.17 -25.46 -22.73
C SER A 500 -29.95 -24.86 -21.56
N GLY A 501 -31.28 -24.88 -21.62
CA GLY A 501 -32.14 -24.49 -20.52
C GLY A 501 -31.85 -25.23 -19.22
N ASP A 502 -31.60 -26.53 -19.31
CA ASP A 502 -31.25 -27.36 -18.15
C ASP A 502 -29.94 -26.95 -17.49
N GLN A 503 -28.93 -26.53 -18.29
CA GLN A 503 -27.68 -26.03 -17.75
C GLN A 503 -27.89 -24.67 -17.06
N LYS A 504 -28.62 -23.75 -17.68
CA LYS A 504 -28.96 -22.46 -17.07
C LYS A 504 -29.74 -22.66 -15.77
N GLN A 505 -30.74 -23.50 -15.78
CA GLN A 505 -31.52 -23.85 -14.59
C GLN A 505 -30.63 -24.39 -13.45
N PHE A 506 -29.66 -25.26 -13.77
CA PHE A 506 -28.72 -25.76 -12.78
C PHE A 506 -27.90 -24.63 -12.13
N PHE A 507 -27.46 -23.63 -12.89
CA PHE A 507 -26.74 -22.47 -12.35
C PHE A 507 -27.65 -21.63 -11.45
N ASP A 508 -28.86 -21.36 -11.89
CA ASP A 508 -29.85 -20.57 -11.13
C ASP A 508 -30.24 -21.26 -9.82
N ASP A 509 -30.50 -22.57 -9.85
CA ASP A 509 -30.86 -23.38 -8.68
C ASP A 509 -29.71 -23.44 -7.65
N ASN A 510 -28.48 -23.37 -8.11
CA ASN A 510 -27.29 -23.39 -7.27
C ASN A 510 -26.72 -22.01 -6.96
N ARG A 511 -27.36 -20.92 -7.41
CA ARG A 511 -26.94 -19.54 -7.18
C ARG A 511 -25.54 -19.26 -7.69
N ILE A 512 -25.24 -19.70 -8.92
CA ILE A 512 -23.96 -19.49 -9.57
C ILE A 512 -24.14 -18.52 -10.71
N ASN A 513 -23.38 -17.45 -10.69
CA ASN A 513 -23.38 -16.44 -11.73
C ASN A 513 -22.57 -16.92 -12.95
N TYR A 514 -23.10 -16.66 -14.12
CA TYR A 514 -22.50 -17.09 -15.38
C TYR A 514 -22.73 -16.05 -16.49
N ALA A 515 -21.90 -16.12 -17.52
CA ALA A 515 -22.11 -15.39 -18.75
C ALA A 515 -22.58 -16.31 -19.87
N THR A 516 -23.38 -15.76 -20.76
CA THR A 516 -23.88 -16.43 -21.96
C THR A 516 -23.92 -15.47 -23.14
N TYR A 517 -24.13 -15.99 -24.35
CA TYR A 517 -24.28 -15.16 -25.53
C TYR A 517 -25.76 -14.85 -25.81
N TYR A 518 -26.06 -13.57 -26.03
CA TYR A 518 -27.31 -13.06 -26.60
C TYR A 518 -26.99 -12.30 -27.89
N ASP A 519 -27.50 -12.76 -29.01
CA ASP A 519 -27.25 -12.18 -30.33
C ASP A 519 -25.76 -11.90 -30.63
N GLY A 520 -24.90 -12.82 -30.20
CA GLY A 520 -23.45 -12.71 -30.37
C GLY A 520 -22.74 -11.83 -29.34
N VAL A 521 -23.47 -11.18 -28.45
CA VAL A 521 -22.91 -10.38 -27.37
C VAL A 521 -22.78 -11.22 -26.10
N LEU A 522 -21.58 -11.31 -25.56
CA LEU A 522 -21.33 -12.00 -24.29
C LEU A 522 -21.82 -11.15 -23.13
N THR A 523 -22.66 -11.72 -22.28
CA THR A 523 -23.38 -10.99 -21.22
C THR A 523 -23.42 -11.82 -19.94
N MET A 524 -23.16 -11.21 -18.79
CA MET A 524 -23.46 -11.80 -17.48
C MET A 524 -24.96 -11.94 -17.35
N ASP A 525 -25.45 -13.16 -17.12
CA ASP A 525 -26.88 -13.47 -17.14
C ASP A 525 -27.54 -13.39 -15.76
N SER A 526 -26.75 -13.47 -14.69
CA SER A 526 -27.24 -13.50 -13.32
C SER A 526 -26.36 -12.72 -12.34
N GLU A 527 -26.93 -12.35 -11.21
CA GLU A 527 -26.29 -11.63 -10.12
C GLU A 527 -26.82 -12.12 -8.77
N PHE A 528 -26.63 -13.42 -8.51
CA PHE A 528 -27.07 -14.03 -7.27
C PHE A 528 -26.00 -13.98 -6.20
N THR A 529 -26.41 -13.75 -4.95
CA THR A 529 -25.60 -14.18 -3.80
C THR A 529 -25.70 -15.69 -3.63
N ALA A 530 -24.72 -16.28 -2.99
CA ALA A 530 -24.65 -17.74 -2.84
C ALA A 530 -25.59 -18.32 -1.77
N GLN A 531 -26.39 -17.49 -1.07
CA GLN A 531 -27.30 -17.98 -0.03
C GLN A 531 -28.36 -18.94 -0.56
N ARG A 532 -28.65 -20.00 0.20
CA ARG A 532 -29.64 -21.01 -0.22
C ARG A 532 -31.09 -20.51 -0.18
N ALA A 533 -31.43 -19.71 0.84
CA ALA A 533 -32.78 -19.18 0.98
C ALA A 533 -33.06 -18.15 -0.10
N TYR A 534 -34.20 -18.27 -0.78
CA TYR A 534 -34.64 -17.27 -1.76
C TYR A 534 -35.34 -16.11 -1.04
N THR A 535 -34.62 -15.01 -0.92
CA THR A 535 -35.09 -13.77 -0.28
C THR A 535 -34.66 -12.57 -1.13
N GLN A 536 -35.01 -11.36 -0.74
CA GLN A 536 -34.53 -10.15 -1.40
C GLN A 536 -32.99 -10.01 -1.32
N LEU A 537 -32.35 -10.64 -0.33
CA LEU A 537 -30.89 -10.68 -0.19
C LEU A 537 -30.22 -11.79 -1.02
N SER A 538 -30.98 -12.51 -1.84
CA SER A 538 -30.44 -13.42 -2.87
C SER A 538 -29.89 -12.68 -4.09
N TRP A 539 -30.04 -11.35 -4.14
CA TRP A 539 -29.58 -10.50 -5.20
C TRP A 539 -28.40 -9.65 -4.73
N GLY A 540 -27.28 -9.70 -5.47
CA GLY A 540 -26.05 -9.03 -5.10
C GLY A 540 -26.20 -7.51 -4.97
N ASN A 541 -26.91 -6.86 -5.91
CA ASN A 541 -27.17 -5.43 -5.84
C ASN A 541 -27.92 -5.02 -4.55
N ASN A 542 -28.84 -5.84 -4.08
CA ASN A 542 -29.57 -5.56 -2.83
C ASN A 542 -28.64 -5.63 -1.62
N VAL A 543 -27.76 -6.62 -1.56
CA VAL A 543 -26.77 -6.75 -0.49
C VAL A 543 -25.78 -5.59 -0.52
N LEU A 544 -25.27 -5.23 -1.69
CA LEU A 544 -24.36 -4.09 -1.85
C LEU A 544 -24.96 -2.77 -1.39
N MET A 545 -26.27 -2.55 -1.64
CA MET A 545 -26.97 -1.36 -1.14
C MET A 545 -27.04 -1.33 0.39
N VAL A 546 -27.35 -2.47 1.01
CA VAL A 546 -27.39 -2.59 2.49
C VAL A 546 -26.01 -2.43 3.08
N GLN A 547 -24.99 -3.03 2.49
CA GLN A 547 -23.60 -2.89 2.94
C GLN A 547 -23.10 -1.44 2.86
N ALA A 548 -23.46 -0.71 1.79
CA ALA A 548 -23.14 0.72 1.69
C ALA A 548 -23.77 1.52 2.84
N LEU A 549 -25.02 1.20 3.23
CA LEU A 549 -25.67 1.80 4.37
C LEU A 549 -24.98 1.44 5.70
N ILE A 550 -24.63 0.18 5.90
CA ILE A 550 -23.91 -0.30 7.10
C ILE A 550 -22.58 0.43 7.25
N ARG A 551 -21.80 0.55 6.16
CA ARG A 551 -20.50 1.25 6.17
C ARG A 551 -20.64 2.71 6.59
N GLU A 552 -21.65 3.42 6.05
CA GLU A 552 -21.84 4.82 6.40
C GLU A 552 -22.28 4.99 7.86
N ILE A 553 -23.15 4.11 8.37
CA ILE A 553 -23.54 4.08 9.77
C ILE A 553 -22.31 3.83 10.68
N ARG A 554 -21.47 2.85 10.34
CA ARG A 554 -20.23 2.55 11.09
C ARG A 554 -19.25 3.73 11.12
N GLN A 555 -19.15 4.50 10.05
CA GLN A 555 -18.26 5.65 9.99
C GLN A 555 -18.76 6.87 10.78
N ARG A 556 -20.06 7.11 10.78
CA ARG A 556 -20.63 8.35 11.34
C ARG A 556 -21.21 8.19 12.74
N CYS A 557 -21.81 7.06 13.06
CA CYS A 557 -22.48 6.87 14.34
C CYS A 557 -21.57 6.75 15.57
N PRO A 558 -20.29 6.29 15.49
CA PRO A 558 -19.41 6.21 16.67
C PRO A 558 -19.20 7.53 17.40
N ILE A 559 -19.32 8.67 16.72
CA ILE A 559 -19.25 10.00 17.36
C ILE A 559 -20.32 10.21 18.45
N ASN A 560 -21.41 9.46 18.39
CA ASN A 560 -22.50 9.53 19.35
C ASN A 560 -22.33 8.58 20.53
N ARG A 561 -21.30 7.77 20.57
CA ARG A 561 -20.97 6.91 21.73
C ARG A 561 -20.67 7.79 22.92
N TYR A 562 -21.21 7.41 24.10
CA TYR A 562 -21.06 8.11 25.38
C TYR A 562 -21.78 9.47 25.50
N LYS A 563 -22.54 9.89 24.48
CA LYS A 563 -23.47 11.00 24.63
C LYS A 563 -24.68 10.57 25.44
N PHE A 564 -25.35 11.53 26.07
CA PHE A 564 -26.59 11.25 26.77
C PHE A 564 -27.70 10.87 25.79
N LEU A 565 -28.53 9.90 26.18
CA LEU A 565 -29.65 9.44 25.35
C LEU A 565 -30.96 10.14 25.75
N ASP A 566 -30.88 11.43 26.07
CA ASP A 566 -31.97 12.33 26.34
C ASP A 566 -31.67 13.74 25.78
N GLY A 567 -32.66 14.60 25.80
CA GLY A 567 -32.51 15.99 25.38
C GLY A 567 -31.94 16.16 23.98
N ASP A 568 -31.04 17.12 23.82
CA ASP A 568 -30.45 17.54 22.55
C ASP A 568 -29.53 16.45 21.95
N ASP A 569 -28.80 15.69 22.78
CA ASP A 569 -27.93 14.62 22.30
C ASP A 569 -28.69 13.51 21.58
N LEU A 570 -29.86 13.14 22.10
CA LEU A 570 -30.72 12.15 21.44
C LEU A 570 -31.32 12.69 20.13
N VAL A 571 -31.70 13.96 20.11
CA VAL A 571 -32.21 14.62 18.90
C VAL A 571 -31.11 14.64 17.84
N GLN A 572 -29.91 15.03 18.18
CA GLN A 572 -28.76 15.03 17.27
C GLN A 572 -28.45 13.64 16.73
N TYR A 573 -28.44 12.62 17.60
CA TYR A 573 -28.23 11.24 17.15
C TYR A 573 -29.26 10.78 16.11
N LYS A 574 -30.55 11.07 16.36
CA LYS A 574 -31.61 10.75 15.40
C LYS A 574 -31.42 11.49 14.07
N GLN A 575 -31.08 12.77 14.11
CA GLN A 575 -30.81 13.57 12.90
C GLN A 575 -29.63 13.01 12.11
N ASP A 576 -28.56 12.58 12.77
CA ASP A 576 -27.41 11.95 12.12
C ASP A 576 -27.81 10.67 11.38
N VAL A 577 -28.58 9.79 12.02
CA VAL A 577 -29.09 8.56 11.40
C VAL A 577 -30.05 8.89 10.24
N GLU A 578 -30.98 9.80 10.45
CA GLU A 578 -31.96 10.21 9.43
C GLU A 578 -31.28 10.85 8.20
N SER A 579 -30.20 11.60 8.42
CA SER A 579 -29.40 12.18 7.33
C SER A 579 -28.73 11.10 6.47
N ILE A 580 -28.26 10.01 7.09
CA ILE A 580 -27.71 8.83 6.39
C ILE A 580 -28.82 8.17 5.58
N ILE A 581 -29.98 7.92 6.21
CA ILE A 581 -31.14 7.31 5.56
C ILE A 581 -31.58 8.12 4.35
N ALA A 582 -31.65 9.44 4.47
CA ALA A 582 -32.05 10.34 3.39
C ALA A 582 -31.11 10.24 2.17
N ARG A 583 -29.79 10.16 2.39
CA ARG A 583 -28.81 9.97 1.29
C ARG A 583 -28.98 8.66 0.55
N HIS A 584 -29.40 7.60 1.23
CA HIS A 584 -29.63 6.29 0.62
C HIS A 584 -31.07 6.09 0.10
N SER A 585 -32.00 7.03 0.34
CA SER A 585 -33.42 6.88 0.01
C SER A 585 -33.67 6.59 -1.47
N SER A 586 -32.88 7.18 -2.37
CA SER A 586 -33.02 6.95 -3.81
C SER A 586 -32.64 5.53 -4.28
N LYS A 587 -31.90 4.78 -3.46
CA LYS A 587 -31.46 3.41 -3.77
C LYS A 587 -32.52 2.36 -3.46
N PHE A 588 -33.43 2.63 -2.53
CA PHE A 588 -34.49 1.75 -2.10
C PHE A 588 -35.88 2.21 -2.63
N GLU A 589 -36.85 1.33 -2.63
CA GLU A 589 -38.24 1.71 -2.84
C GLU A 589 -38.74 2.48 -1.62
N THR A 590 -38.51 1.91 -0.43
CA THR A 590 -38.76 2.61 0.84
C THR A 590 -37.62 2.31 1.83
N ILE A 591 -37.28 3.27 2.66
CA ILE A 591 -36.38 3.12 3.78
C ILE A 591 -36.88 3.95 4.95
N GLN A 592 -36.98 3.34 6.12
CA GLN A 592 -37.41 4.01 7.34
C GLN A 592 -36.63 3.53 8.55
N VAL A 593 -36.51 4.38 9.56
CA VAL A 593 -35.87 4.04 10.83
C VAL A 593 -36.91 4.10 11.95
N ILE A 594 -36.89 3.09 12.80
CA ILE A 594 -37.74 2.99 13.99
C ILE A 594 -36.82 2.95 15.21
N TYR A 595 -37.00 3.89 16.11
CA TYR A 595 -36.26 3.96 17.35
C TYR A 595 -37.04 3.30 18.47
N THR A 596 -36.44 2.29 19.12
CA THR A 596 -37.05 1.61 20.25
C THR A 596 -36.05 1.56 21.40
N LYS A 597 -36.53 1.71 22.64
CA LYS A 597 -35.75 1.41 23.83
C LYS A 597 -35.76 -0.10 24.06
N ASP A 598 -34.60 -0.70 24.28
CA ASP A 598 -34.52 -2.05 24.78
C ASP A 598 -35.08 -2.10 26.23
N LEU A 599 -35.68 -3.23 26.60
CA LEU A 599 -36.13 -3.47 27.99
C LEU A 599 -35.00 -3.37 28.99
N ASN A 600 -33.75 -3.63 28.55
CA ASN A 600 -32.54 -3.52 29.37
C ASN A 600 -31.77 -2.20 29.14
N TYR A 601 -32.36 -1.22 28.50
CA TYR A 601 -31.72 0.03 28.15
C TYR A 601 -31.02 0.72 29.32
N ASP A 602 -31.71 0.86 30.44
CA ASP A 602 -31.20 1.54 31.64
C ASP A 602 -30.01 0.81 32.29
N MET A 603 -29.97 -0.52 32.20
CA MET A 603 -28.89 -1.34 32.75
C MET A 603 -27.71 -1.47 31.78
N ASN A 604 -27.98 -1.69 30.49
CA ASN A 604 -26.97 -2.02 29.50
C ASN A 604 -26.51 -0.81 28.67
N LYS A 605 -27.17 0.34 28.82
CA LYS A 605 -26.87 1.56 28.05
C LYS A 605 -26.94 1.35 26.54
N ILE A 606 -27.91 0.55 26.08
CA ILE A 606 -28.10 0.20 24.67
C ILE A 606 -29.23 1.05 24.08
N PHE A 607 -28.94 1.70 22.97
CA PHE A 607 -29.93 2.36 22.13
C PHE A 607 -30.16 1.54 20.86
N TYR A 608 -31.43 1.29 20.53
CA TYR A 608 -31.80 0.43 19.43
C TYR A 608 -32.48 1.24 18.30
N ALA A 609 -31.85 1.20 17.12
CA ALA A 609 -32.43 1.74 15.89
C ALA A 609 -32.66 0.59 14.90
N ARG A 610 -33.91 0.38 14.51
CA ARG A 610 -34.30 -0.62 13.51
C ARG A 610 -34.49 0.07 12.17
N ILE A 611 -33.69 -0.30 11.16
CA ILE A 611 -33.82 0.21 9.80
C ILE A 611 -34.57 -0.83 8.97
N GLN A 612 -35.69 -0.41 8.38
CA GLN A 612 -36.48 -1.23 7.48
C GLN A 612 -36.29 -0.74 6.05
N VAL A 613 -35.97 -1.64 5.14
CA VAL A 613 -35.76 -1.35 3.72
C VAL A 613 -36.71 -2.20 2.86
N THR A 614 -37.28 -1.60 1.81
CA THR A 614 -37.94 -2.30 0.73
C THR A 614 -37.13 -2.05 -0.54
N PHE A 615 -36.81 -3.13 -1.23
CA PHE A 615 -36.00 -3.06 -2.45
C PHE A 615 -36.88 -2.79 -3.66
N ARG A 616 -36.32 -2.09 -4.65
CA ARG A 616 -36.96 -1.93 -5.96
C ARG A 616 -36.92 -3.26 -6.70
N ASN A 617 -38.06 -3.65 -7.24
CA ASN A 617 -38.18 -4.86 -8.05
C ASN A 617 -37.69 -4.59 -9.48
N PHE A 618 -37.13 -5.63 -10.10
CA PHE A 618 -36.77 -5.65 -11.51
C PHE A 618 -37.32 -6.92 -12.18
N ILE A 619 -37.41 -6.90 -13.50
CA ILE A 619 -37.94 -8.03 -14.28
C ILE A 619 -36.83 -9.02 -14.48
N GLN A 620 -36.96 -10.24 -13.94
CA GLN A 620 -36.05 -11.36 -14.15
C GLN A 620 -36.52 -12.25 -15.31
N THR A 621 -37.83 -12.50 -15.38
CA THR A 621 -38.44 -13.42 -16.36
C THR A 621 -39.66 -12.77 -16.97
N GLU A 622 -39.75 -12.77 -18.27
CA GLU A 622 -40.90 -12.35 -19.03
C GLU A 622 -41.62 -13.57 -19.58
N ILE A 623 -42.92 -13.65 -19.36
CA ILE A 623 -43.76 -14.72 -19.89
C ILE A 623 -44.81 -14.10 -20.80
N PHE A 624 -44.69 -14.34 -22.09
CA PHE A 624 -45.71 -13.94 -23.05
C PHE A 624 -46.59 -15.14 -23.40
N LYS A 625 -47.87 -15.10 -23.06
CA LYS A 625 -48.84 -16.11 -23.47
C LYS A 625 -49.43 -15.70 -24.81
N ILE A 626 -49.16 -16.45 -25.86
CA ILE A 626 -49.71 -16.24 -27.18
C ILE A 626 -50.85 -17.22 -27.36
N GLU A 627 -52.10 -16.72 -27.51
CA GLU A 627 -53.26 -17.53 -27.78
C GLU A 627 -53.67 -17.38 -29.26
N ALA A 628 -53.62 -18.47 -30.01
CA ALA A 628 -54.14 -18.47 -31.37
C ALA A 628 -55.65 -18.70 -31.32
N ILE A 629 -56.41 -17.65 -31.63
CA ILE A 629 -57.86 -17.67 -31.64
C ILE A 629 -58.34 -18.10 -33.04
N ARG A 630 -59.20 -19.08 -33.09
CA ARG A 630 -59.78 -19.58 -34.33
C ARG A 630 -60.98 -18.68 -34.72
N ASN A 631 -60.82 -17.81 -35.69
CA ASN A 631 -61.81 -16.86 -36.23
C ASN A 631 -62.24 -15.70 -35.32
N SER A 632 -62.39 -14.54 -35.93
CA SER A 632 -62.59 -13.23 -35.40
C SER A 632 -63.87 -12.92 -34.64
N GLU A 633 -64.63 -13.92 -34.21
CA GLU A 633 -65.95 -13.66 -33.60
C GLU A 633 -65.92 -13.37 -32.09
N ASN A 634 -64.77 -13.49 -31.42
CA ASN A 634 -64.71 -13.22 -29.97
C ASN A 634 -63.42 -12.45 -29.53
N ALA A 635 -62.89 -11.60 -30.37
CA ALA A 635 -61.91 -10.63 -29.90
C ALA A 635 -62.66 -9.47 -29.23
N VAL A 636 -63.04 -9.65 -27.98
CA VAL A 636 -63.45 -8.53 -27.11
C VAL A 636 -62.18 -7.95 -26.53
N LEU A 637 -61.89 -6.71 -26.88
CA LEU A 637 -60.86 -5.86 -26.31
C LEU A 637 -61.01 -5.71 -24.80
#